data_7fd52bee2fb1ddbffca9dca80c86c31f
#
_entry.id   7fd52bee2fb1ddbffca9dca80c86c31f
#
_cell.length_a   1.000
_cell.length_b   1.000
_cell.length_c   1.000
_cell.angle_alpha   90.00
_cell.angle_beta   90.00
_cell.angle_gamma   90.00
#
_symmetry.space_group_name_H-M   'P 1'
#
loop_
_entity.id
_entity.type
_entity.pdbx_description
1 polymer ?
#
loop_
_entity_poly.entity_id
_entity_poly.type
_entity_poly.pdbx_seq_one_letter_code
_entity_poly.pdbx_strand_id
1 'polypeptide(L)'
;MGAVKILCPTIVFHNAESGPGIHWLVGSPFLPPLTIVSSLRCIHALPSSDSTSPDLRQESEELRTLIIKGFEIIGALTFGNFGFEKNAHKSIDAARGLRKLLYGEGQCENQPVVGAVAGLDASDIRFFVSGSGHETSLESVTSVAYEDHPEKYVWEKGCLIRCELPVKLPVYYAVNNPRDIEKAFSRATEAVIAKLRDPRAVYMLETSSKASVDQPPPAIIRGVQLDFNTDLSKAWPLAVGDDDYDSNSLSCSYFSLKSKAGIPIFSVENADSIQVSVLFNSLEKSSSPAAPFAEYLPVEEEARLLVVDIKLDILCYAAKELSLSYAVSCLVIPGLVDQINTLMNLFLPNLLEKHPQLLPYHFDPPGVLHPITVFYELSFGETELKQVEVRRSLHSRLGLPYDRPLLRIANALDFSRLKSSGSESLLKGSTLLRDVHIGIPSGGVAGGIVSLVQGSYEYHHYLQDGFNDSGWGCAYRSLQTIISWFRLQNYTSIDVPSHREIQQSLVEIGDKDPSFIGSREWIGAIELSFVLEKLLGVTCKVINVRSGAELPEKCRELALHFETQGTPVMIGGGVLAYTLLGVDYNEASGDCAFLILDPHYTGTDDLKKIVNAGWCGWKKAVDNKGKSFFLHDKFYNLLLPQRPNMV
;
A
#
# COMPACT_ATOMS: atom_id res chain seq x y z
N MET A 1 6.94 -34.59 -12.86
CA MET A 1 7.12 -34.11 -11.48
C MET A 1 7.35 -32.61 -11.56
N GLY A 2 6.41 -31.79 -11.09
CA GLY A 2 6.55 -30.35 -11.12
C GLY A 2 7.48 -29.84 -10.02
N ALA A 3 8.33 -28.88 -10.30
CA ALA A 3 9.08 -28.15 -9.30
C ALA A 3 8.19 -27.06 -8.71
N VAL A 4 8.20 -26.89 -7.38
CA VAL A 4 7.57 -25.74 -6.72
C VAL A 4 8.57 -24.58 -6.75
N LYS A 5 8.11 -23.43 -7.24
CA LYS A 5 8.88 -22.19 -7.23
C LYS A 5 8.36 -21.25 -6.15
N ILE A 6 9.26 -20.70 -5.34
CA ILE A 6 8.92 -19.80 -4.23
C ILE A 6 9.53 -18.44 -4.52
N LEU A 7 8.67 -17.41 -4.53
CA LEU A 7 9.05 -16.03 -4.74
C LEU A 7 9.10 -15.24 -3.42
N CYS A 8 8.23 -15.56 -2.46
CA CYS A 8 8.18 -14.85 -1.18
C CYS A 8 9.35 -15.24 -0.25
N PRO A 9 9.76 -14.35 0.67
CA PRO A 9 10.80 -14.66 1.66
C PRO A 9 10.38 -15.81 2.58
N THR A 10 11.32 -16.68 2.92
CA THR A 10 11.08 -17.84 3.81
C THR A 10 10.57 -17.45 5.18
N ILE A 11 10.92 -16.26 5.68
CA ILE A 11 10.46 -15.75 6.98
C ILE A 11 8.94 -15.62 7.07
N VAL A 12 8.25 -15.46 5.93
CA VAL A 12 6.78 -15.37 5.88
C VAL A 12 6.11 -16.66 6.36
N PHE A 13 6.81 -17.80 6.27
CA PHE A 13 6.31 -19.11 6.70
C PHE A 13 6.56 -19.39 8.19
N HIS A 14 7.32 -18.56 8.90
CA HIS A 14 7.86 -18.90 10.22
C HIS A 14 7.01 -18.53 11.43
N ASN A 15 5.96 -17.75 11.28
CA ASN A 15 5.18 -17.28 12.43
C ASN A 15 3.86 -18.06 12.62
N ALA A 16 3.88 -19.07 13.47
CA ALA A 16 2.72 -19.92 13.78
C ALA A 16 1.81 -19.40 14.93
N GLU A 17 2.13 -18.25 15.52
CA GLU A 17 1.69 -17.91 16.89
C GLU A 17 0.23 -17.51 17.08
N SER A 18 -0.60 -17.34 16.04
CA SER A 18 -2.02 -17.01 16.27
C SER A 18 -2.94 -17.47 15.15
N GLY A 19 -3.98 -18.21 15.49
CA GLY A 19 -5.04 -18.63 14.58
C GLY A 19 -5.08 -20.15 14.33
N PRO A 20 -5.82 -20.62 13.29
CA PRO A 20 -5.97 -22.04 12.98
C PRO A 20 -4.70 -22.77 12.52
N GLY A 21 -3.56 -22.08 12.46
CA GLY A 21 -2.31 -22.65 12.00
C GLY A 21 -2.29 -23.03 10.51
N ILE A 22 -3.13 -22.36 9.71
CA ILE A 22 -3.19 -22.52 8.26
C ILE A 22 -2.75 -21.23 7.61
N HIS A 23 -1.92 -21.34 6.57
CA HIS A 23 -1.57 -20.23 5.69
C HIS A 23 -2.03 -20.55 4.27
N TRP A 24 -2.72 -19.61 3.65
CA TRP A 24 -3.15 -19.71 2.26
C TRP A 24 -1.99 -19.34 1.34
N LEU A 25 -1.65 -20.22 0.41
CA LEU A 25 -0.60 -19.99 -0.57
C LEU A 25 -1.20 -19.30 -1.79
N VAL A 26 -0.68 -18.12 -2.12
CA VAL A 26 -1.11 -17.31 -3.26
C VAL A 26 -0.17 -17.53 -4.43
N GLY A 27 -0.72 -17.72 -5.60
CA GLY A 27 -0.04 -17.79 -6.89
C GLY A 27 -0.74 -16.93 -7.92
N SER A 28 -0.39 -17.11 -9.18
CA SER A 28 -1.03 -16.43 -10.31
C SER A 28 -1.13 -17.37 -11.51
N PRO A 29 -2.27 -17.37 -12.22
CA PRO A 29 -2.39 -18.13 -13.46
C PRO A 29 -1.45 -17.64 -14.56
N PHE A 30 -0.94 -16.41 -14.44
CA PHE A 30 0.00 -15.78 -15.37
C PHE A 30 1.47 -16.17 -15.13
N LEU A 31 1.74 -16.88 -14.05
CA LEU A 31 3.06 -17.42 -13.72
C LEU A 31 3.09 -18.93 -13.99
N PRO A 32 4.27 -19.54 -14.09
CA PRO A 32 4.36 -20.99 -14.22
C PRO A 32 3.57 -21.70 -13.11
N PRO A 33 2.96 -22.86 -13.39
CA PRO A 33 2.23 -23.63 -12.39
C PRO A 33 3.07 -23.89 -11.14
N LEU A 34 2.43 -23.94 -9.97
CA LEU A 34 3.06 -24.18 -8.67
C LEU A 34 4.04 -23.07 -8.23
N THR A 35 3.90 -21.85 -8.76
CA THR A 35 4.67 -20.68 -8.32
C THR A 35 3.96 -19.99 -7.15
N ILE A 36 4.57 -19.98 -5.96
CA ILE A 36 4.07 -19.34 -4.74
C ILE A 36 4.61 -17.91 -4.70
N VAL A 37 3.71 -16.94 -4.76
CA VAL A 37 4.01 -15.49 -4.75
C VAL A 37 4.02 -14.95 -3.32
N SER A 38 3.05 -15.37 -2.50
CA SER A 38 2.93 -14.95 -1.11
C SER A 38 2.18 -15.99 -0.27
N SER A 39 2.15 -15.74 1.04
CA SER A 39 1.42 -16.55 2.00
C SER A 39 0.60 -15.65 2.92
N LEU A 40 -0.69 -15.96 3.10
CA LEU A 40 -1.63 -15.22 3.93
C LEU A 40 -2.12 -16.11 5.06
N ARG A 41 -2.04 -15.64 6.31
CA ARG A 41 -2.55 -16.41 7.44
C ARG A 41 -4.08 -16.48 7.43
N CYS A 42 -4.61 -17.64 7.78
CA CYS A 42 -6.02 -17.80 8.13
C CYS A 42 -6.26 -17.21 9.52
N ILE A 43 -7.16 -16.24 9.61
CA ILE A 43 -7.47 -15.55 10.87
C ILE A 43 -8.85 -15.89 11.42
N HIS A 44 -9.72 -16.48 10.61
CA HIS A 44 -11.07 -16.89 11.03
C HIS A 44 -11.11 -18.38 11.35
N ALA A 45 -11.51 -18.69 12.59
CA ALA A 45 -11.69 -20.05 13.07
C ALA A 45 -13.16 -20.32 13.41
N LEU A 46 -13.60 -21.55 13.18
CA LEU A 46 -14.93 -21.97 13.63
C LEU A 46 -14.99 -21.97 15.17
N PRO A 47 -16.10 -21.50 15.77
CA PRO A 47 -16.31 -21.51 17.21
C PRO A 47 -16.59 -22.96 17.70
N SER A 48 -15.64 -23.86 17.56
CA SER A 48 -15.69 -25.23 18.04
C SER A 48 -14.63 -25.47 19.11
N SER A 49 -14.79 -26.55 19.90
CA SER A 49 -13.81 -26.94 20.93
C SER A 49 -12.40 -27.20 20.40
N ASP A 50 -12.26 -27.43 19.10
CA ASP A 50 -11.01 -27.47 18.36
C ASP A 50 -10.84 -26.17 17.57
N SER A 51 -10.16 -25.19 18.14
CA SER A 51 -9.84 -23.88 17.54
C SER A 51 -8.96 -23.96 16.27
N THR A 52 -8.79 -25.15 15.70
CA THR A 52 -7.88 -25.43 14.57
C THR A 52 -8.56 -25.51 13.22
N SER A 53 -9.90 -25.46 13.15
CA SER A 53 -10.64 -25.55 11.89
C SER A 53 -10.94 -24.15 11.35
N PRO A 54 -10.57 -23.84 10.08
CA PRO A 54 -10.83 -22.54 9.48
C PRO A 54 -12.33 -22.35 9.20
N ASP A 55 -12.81 -21.12 9.39
CA ASP A 55 -14.10 -20.70 8.84
C ASP A 55 -13.91 -20.28 7.39
N LEU A 56 -14.06 -21.24 6.48
CA LEU A 56 -13.83 -21.04 5.05
C LEU A 56 -14.79 -20.02 4.44
N ARG A 57 -16.01 -19.87 4.99
CA ARG A 57 -16.98 -18.90 4.48
C ARG A 57 -16.52 -17.48 4.78
N GLN A 58 -16.20 -17.19 6.04
CA GLN A 58 -15.74 -15.87 6.43
C GLN A 58 -14.39 -15.54 5.77
N GLU A 59 -13.46 -16.51 5.67
CA GLU A 59 -12.23 -16.37 4.92
C GLU A 59 -12.49 -16.01 3.45
N SER A 60 -13.42 -16.70 2.77
CA SER A 60 -13.72 -16.44 1.37
C SER A 60 -14.34 -15.07 1.14
N GLU A 61 -15.19 -14.58 2.06
CA GLU A 61 -15.80 -13.25 1.97
C GLU A 61 -14.75 -12.14 2.04
N GLU A 62 -13.76 -12.26 2.93
CA GLU A 62 -12.69 -11.26 3.06
C GLU A 62 -11.66 -11.36 1.94
N LEU A 63 -11.18 -12.58 1.62
CA LEU A 63 -10.12 -12.76 0.61
C LEU A 63 -10.58 -12.43 -0.81
N ARG A 64 -11.87 -12.48 -1.09
CA ARG A 64 -12.45 -12.21 -2.42
C ARG A 64 -12.10 -10.83 -2.96
N THR A 65 -12.04 -9.82 -2.11
CA THR A 65 -11.68 -8.44 -2.48
C THR A 65 -10.30 -8.04 -2.01
N LEU A 66 -9.75 -8.68 -0.98
CA LEU A 66 -8.40 -8.42 -0.49
C LEU A 66 -7.34 -8.78 -1.55
N ILE A 67 -7.46 -9.97 -2.17
CA ILE A 67 -6.58 -10.42 -3.23
C ILE A 67 -7.05 -9.82 -4.55
N ILE A 68 -6.20 -9.02 -5.20
CA ILE A 68 -6.52 -8.44 -6.50
C ILE A 68 -6.67 -9.54 -7.56
N LYS A 69 -7.54 -9.31 -8.55
CA LYS A 69 -7.73 -10.26 -9.67
C LYS A 69 -6.42 -10.46 -10.42
N GLY A 70 -6.18 -11.70 -10.86
CA GLY A 70 -4.91 -12.11 -11.45
C GLY A 70 -3.95 -12.78 -10.46
N PHE A 71 -4.27 -12.73 -9.15
CA PHE A 71 -3.71 -13.62 -8.13
C PHE A 71 -4.81 -14.51 -7.56
N GLU A 72 -4.45 -15.72 -7.17
CA GLU A 72 -5.39 -16.72 -6.68
C GLU A 72 -4.78 -17.61 -5.59
N ILE A 73 -5.65 -18.21 -4.77
CA ILE A 73 -5.23 -19.25 -3.82
C ILE A 73 -4.89 -20.52 -4.61
N ILE A 74 -3.65 -20.97 -4.53
CA ILE A 74 -3.16 -22.20 -5.20
C ILE A 74 -2.96 -23.36 -4.22
N GLY A 75 -3.00 -23.09 -2.91
CA GLY A 75 -2.77 -24.12 -1.91
C GLY A 75 -2.88 -23.60 -0.49
N ALA A 76 -2.46 -24.44 0.44
CA ALA A 76 -2.32 -24.06 1.84
C ALA A 76 -1.11 -24.74 2.50
N LEU A 77 -0.60 -24.08 3.55
CA LEU A 77 0.46 -24.58 4.42
C LEU A 77 -0.12 -24.79 5.82
N THR A 78 0.27 -25.90 6.45
CA THR A 78 -0.04 -26.22 7.86
C THR A 78 1.24 -26.48 8.63
N PHE A 79 1.17 -26.40 9.97
CA PHE A 79 2.30 -26.65 10.85
C PHE A 79 2.13 -27.98 11.59
N GLY A 80 3.22 -28.73 11.74
CA GLY A 80 3.20 -29.97 12.50
C GLY A 80 4.50 -30.77 12.40
N ASN A 81 4.97 -31.32 13.52
CA ASN A 81 6.22 -32.08 13.58
C ASN A 81 6.05 -33.56 13.20
N PHE A 82 4.83 -34.08 13.16
CA PHE A 82 4.55 -35.49 12.88
C PHE A 82 3.41 -35.63 11.88
N GLY A 83 3.43 -36.70 11.09
CA GLY A 83 2.34 -37.03 10.18
C GLY A 83 2.23 -36.09 8.98
N PHE A 84 3.35 -35.79 8.33
CA PHE A 84 3.42 -34.86 7.19
C PHE A 84 2.38 -35.13 6.11
N GLU A 85 2.15 -36.37 5.73
CA GLU A 85 1.14 -36.71 4.71
C GLU A 85 -0.27 -36.36 5.17
N LYS A 86 -0.62 -36.70 6.43
CA LYS A 86 -1.94 -36.37 7.00
C LYS A 86 -2.15 -34.86 7.07
N ASN A 87 -1.13 -34.10 7.45
CA ASN A 87 -1.20 -32.64 7.49
C ASN A 87 -1.26 -32.05 6.08
N ALA A 88 -0.57 -32.64 5.10
CA ALA A 88 -0.65 -32.25 3.70
C ALA A 88 -2.06 -32.46 3.12
N HIS A 89 -2.70 -33.59 3.41
CA HIS A 89 -4.12 -33.80 3.05
C HIS A 89 -5.02 -32.74 3.67
N LYS A 90 -4.85 -32.43 4.98
CA LYS A 90 -5.62 -31.40 5.66
C LYS A 90 -5.45 -30.02 4.99
N SER A 91 -4.22 -29.67 4.61
CA SER A 91 -3.95 -28.38 3.93
C SER A 91 -4.58 -28.33 2.54
N ILE A 92 -4.49 -29.40 1.77
CA ILE A 92 -5.07 -29.50 0.43
C ILE A 92 -6.61 -29.44 0.49
N ASP A 93 -7.23 -30.16 1.42
CA ASP A 93 -8.68 -30.15 1.58
C ASP A 93 -9.19 -28.77 1.99
N ALA A 94 -8.50 -28.08 2.92
CA ALA A 94 -8.83 -26.72 3.29
C ALA A 94 -8.70 -25.76 2.09
N ALA A 95 -7.61 -25.87 1.31
CA ALA A 95 -7.41 -25.04 0.11
C ALA A 95 -8.48 -25.31 -0.96
N ARG A 96 -8.85 -26.58 -1.19
CA ARG A 96 -9.93 -26.94 -2.11
C ARG A 96 -11.26 -26.35 -1.68
N GLY A 97 -11.60 -26.48 -0.39
CA GLY A 97 -12.82 -25.92 0.18
C GLY A 97 -12.89 -24.39 -0.02
N LEU A 98 -11.79 -23.69 0.26
CA LEU A 98 -11.72 -22.24 0.08
C LEU A 98 -11.82 -21.85 -1.40
N ARG A 99 -11.07 -22.51 -2.29
CA ARG A 99 -11.10 -22.27 -3.75
C ARG A 99 -12.50 -22.46 -4.33
N LYS A 100 -13.23 -23.51 -3.90
CA LYS A 100 -14.61 -23.74 -4.31
C LYS A 100 -15.54 -22.56 -3.97
N LEU A 101 -15.35 -21.95 -2.79
CA LEU A 101 -16.12 -20.78 -2.38
C LEU A 101 -15.71 -19.51 -3.13
N LEU A 102 -14.42 -19.34 -3.45
CA LEU A 102 -13.91 -18.16 -4.14
C LEU A 102 -14.20 -18.16 -5.65
N TYR A 103 -14.01 -19.31 -6.31
CA TYR A 103 -13.96 -19.39 -7.79
C TYR A 103 -15.06 -20.27 -8.39
N GLY A 104 -15.82 -21.00 -7.56
CA GLY A 104 -16.86 -21.95 -8.00
C GLY A 104 -16.33 -23.36 -8.29
N GLU A 105 -17.26 -24.32 -8.44
CA GLU A 105 -16.89 -25.75 -8.60
C GLU A 105 -16.17 -26.03 -9.91
N GLY A 106 -16.62 -25.48 -11.02
CA GLY A 106 -16.09 -25.81 -12.35
C GLY A 106 -14.66 -25.36 -12.63
N GLN A 107 -14.18 -24.31 -11.95
CA GLN A 107 -12.79 -23.81 -12.11
C GLN A 107 -11.78 -24.59 -11.25
N CYS A 108 -12.23 -25.28 -10.22
CA CYS A 108 -11.36 -25.91 -9.23
C CYS A 108 -10.99 -27.36 -9.54
N GLU A 109 -11.79 -28.07 -10.35
CA GLU A 109 -11.64 -29.53 -10.51
C GLU A 109 -10.41 -29.96 -11.30
N ASN A 110 -9.88 -29.12 -12.18
CA ASN A 110 -8.80 -29.47 -13.10
C ASN A 110 -7.44 -28.85 -12.78
N GLN A 111 -7.32 -28.08 -11.70
CA GLN A 111 -6.06 -27.42 -11.36
C GLN A 111 -5.37 -28.11 -10.17
N PRO A 112 -4.05 -28.30 -10.23
CA PRO A 112 -3.29 -28.87 -9.12
C PRO A 112 -3.36 -27.94 -7.88
N VAL A 113 -3.42 -28.57 -6.70
CA VAL A 113 -3.43 -27.85 -5.41
C VAL A 113 -2.17 -28.19 -4.65
N VAL A 114 -1.50 -27.16 -4.14
CA VAL A 114 -0.28 -27.28 -3.33
C VAL A 114 -0.66 -27.45 -1.87
N GLY A 115 -0.18 -28.54 -1.26
CA GLY A 115 -0.16 -28.71 0.20
C GLY A 115 1.25 -28.51 0.71
N ALA A 116 1.43 -27.70 1.74
CA ALA A 116 2.71 -27.54 2.38
C ALA A 116 2.60 -27.83 3.87
N VAL A 117 3.66 -28.42 4.44
CA VAL A 117 3.75 -28.70 5.88
C VAL A 117 5.10 -28.19 6.37
N ALA A 118 5.07 -27.27 7.34
CA ALA A 118 6.26 -26.78 8.02
C ALA A 118 6.40 -27.44 9.39
N GLY A 119 7.61 -27.80 9.78
CA GLY A 119 7.92 -28.16 11.16
C GLY A 119 7.72 -26.97 12.11
N LEU A 120 7.43 -27.22 13.39
CA LEU A 120 7.28 -26.15 14.40
C LEU A 120 8.60 -25.36 14.59
N ASP A 121 9.74 -25.97 14.29
CA ASP A 121 11.06 -25.35 14.32
C ASP A 121 11.40 -24.60 13.02
N ALA A 122 10.43 -24.57 12.08
CA ALA A 122 10.45 -23.84 10.81
C ALA A 122 11.68 -24.10 9.88
N SER A 123 12.50 -25.08 10.18
CA SER A 123 13.71 -25.39 9.41
C SER A 123 13.46 -26.27 8.18
N ASP A 124 12.35 -27.02 8.15
CA ASP A 124 12.02 -27.96 7.07
C ASP A 124 10.57 -27.76 6.59
N ILE A 125 10.40 -27.31 5.36
CA ILE A 125 9.10 -27.16 4.71
C ILE A 125 9.00 -28.20 3.60
N ARG A 126 8.00 -29.08 3.67
CA ARG A 126 7.73 -30.11 2.67
C ARG A 126 6.52 -29.74 1.85
N PHE A 127 6.67 -29.85 0.54
CA PHE A 127 5.60 -29.56 -0.41
C PHE A 127 5.06 -30.85 -1.02
N PHE A 128 3.77 -30.85 -1.21
CA PHE A 128 3.00 -31.92 -1.82
C PHE A 128 2.07 -31.31 -2.88
N VAL A 129 1.81 -32.05 -3.93
CA VAL A 129 0.87 -31.64 -4.97
C VAL A 129 -0.17 -32.73 -5.11
N SER A 130 -1.43 -32.30 -5.12
CA SER A 130 -2.52 -33.19 -5.51
C SER A 130 -2.86 -32.96 -6.97
N GLY A 131 -2.85 -34.04 -7.74
CA GLY A 131 -3.20 -34.01 -9.16
C GLY A 131 -4.65 -33.57 -9.42
N SER A 132 -4.93 -33.25 -10.69
CA SER A 132 -6.29 -32.99 -11.20
C SER A 132 -7.05 -34.30 -11.32
N GLY A 133 -8.25 -34.39 -10.74
CA GLY A 133 -9.16 -35.54 -10.84
C GLY A 133 -9.52 -36.19 -9.50
N HIS A 134 -10.39 -37.20 -9.58
CA HIS A 134 -10.89 -37.93 -8.40
C HIS A 134 -9.85 -38.83 -7.71
N GLU A 135 -8.65 -38.97 -8.25
CA GLU A 135 -7.57 -39.72 -7.60
C GLU A 135 -6.88 -38.80 -6.58
N THR A 136 -7.01 -39.18 -5.32
CA THR A 136 -6.39 -38.52 -4.14
C THR A 136 -4.91 -38.83 -4.01
N SER A 137 -4.20 -39.12 -5.10
CA SER A 137 -2.77 -39.39 -5.05
C SER A 137 -2.01 -38.11 -4.67
N LEU A 138 -1.33 -38.16 -3.55
CA LEU A 138 -0.47 -37.11 -3.05
C LEU A 138 0.94 -37.35 -3.58
N GLU A 139 1.46 -36.45 -4.39
CA GLU A 139 2.81 -36.51 -4.87
C GLU A 139 3.72 -35.60 -4.04
N SER A 140 4.77 -36.16 -3.44
CA SER A 140 5.79 -35.35 -2.76
C SER A 140 6.64 -34.60 -3.78
N VAL A 141 6.84 -33.30 -3.58
CA VAL A 141 7.67 -32.45 -4.43
C VAL A 141 9.14 -32.67 -4.06
N THR A 142 9.96 -33.06 -5.01
CA THR A 142 11.39 -33.32 -4.81
C THR A 142 12.28 -32.12 -5.13
N SER A 143 11.75 -31.11 -5.86
CA SER A 143 12.51 -29.93 -6.27
C SER A 143 11.78 -28.66 -5.85
N VAL A 144 12.44 -27.85 -5.02
CA VAL A 144 11.97 -26.51 -4.61
C VAL A 144 13.02 -25.49 -5.04
N ALA A 145 12.60 -24.47 -5.77
CA ALA A 145 13.48 -23.41 -6.23
C ALA A 145 13.06 -22.07 -5.62
N TYR A 146 14.01 -21.34 -5.05
CA TYR A 146 13.83 -19.95 -4.59
C TYR A 146 14.35 -19.01 -5.68
N GLU A 147 13.64 -17.90 -5.88
CA GLU A 147 14.01 -16.88 -6.85
C GLU A 147 14.80 -15.76 -6.14
N ASP A 148 15.96 -15.40 -6.70
CA ASP A 148 16.82 -14.34 -6.14
C ASP A 148 16.26 -12.92 -6.37
N HIS A 149 15.49 -12.76 -7.46
CA HIS A 149 14.90 -11.46 -7.87
C HIS A 149 13.40 -11.60 -8.12
N PRO A 150 12.61 -11.89 -7.08
CA PRO A 150 11.19 -12.21 -7.23
C PRO A 150 10.35 -11.05 -7.78
N GLU A 151 10.67 -9.80 -7.42
CA GLU A 151 9.97 -8.61 -7.92
C GLU A 151 10.15 -8.47 -9.43
N LYS A 152 11.37 -8.66 -9.92
CA LYS A 152 11.64 -8.68 -11.37
C LYS A 152 10.81 -9.75 -12.06
N TYR A 153 10.76 -10.95 -11.47
CA TYR A 153 10.06 -12.09 -12.03
C TYR A 153 8.55 -11.82 -12.21
N VAL A 154 7.93 -11.14 -11.25
CA VAL A 154 6.51 -10.76 -11.30
C VAL A 154 6.27 -9.62 -12.30
N TRP A 155 7.05 -8.55 -12.24
CA TRP A 155 6.75 -7.30 -12.93
C TRP A 155 7.33 -7.18 -14.34
N GLU A 156 8.33 -7.96 -14.72
CA GLU A 156 8.90 -7.93 -16.07
C GLU A 156 7.86 -8.30 -17.13
N LYS A 157 7.05 -9.34 -16.85
CA LYS A 157 6.02 -9.85 -17.74
C LYS A 157 4.59 -9.45 -17.36
N GLY A 158 4.44 -8.82 -16.23
CA GLY A 158 3.15 -8.40 -15.68
C GLY A 158 2.88 -6.91 -15.90
N CYS A 159 1.59 -6.54 -15.82
CA CYS A 159 1.12 -5.18 -15.80
C CYS A 159 -0.07 -5.05 -14.85
N LEU A 160 -0.39 -3.83 -14.45
CA LEU A 160 -1.55 -3.50 -13.64
C LEU A 160 -2.68 -2.95 -14.52
N ILE A 161 -3.91 -3.32 -14.17
CA ILE A 161 -5.12 -2.80 -14.80
C ILE A 161 -5.99 -2.25 -13.69
N ARG A 162 -6.34 -0.97 -13.77
CA ARG A 162 -7.17 -0.29 -12.78
C ARG A 162 -8.46 0.19 -13.39
N CYS A 163 -9.56 0.07 -12.65
CA CYS A 163 -10.85 0.63 -13.03
C CYS A 163 -11.51 1.30 -11.83
N GLU A 164 -11.73 2.61 -11.93
CA GLU A 164 -12.53 3.38 -10.97
C GLU A 164 -13.94 3.57 -11.55
N LEU A 165 -14.95 3.27 -10.74
CA LEU A 165 -16.35 3.44 -11.15
C LEU A 165 -17.19 3.98 -9.98
N PRO A 166 -17.50 5.27 -9.95
CA PRO A 166 -18.48 5.81 -9.02
C PRO A 166 -19.90 5.42 -9.45
N VAL A 167 -20.68 4.87 -8.52
CA VAL A 167 -22.04 4.42 -8.77
C VAL A 167 -22.99 5.08 -7.78
N LYS A 168 -24.06 5.70 -8.27
CA LYS A 168 -25.15 6.21 -7.44
C LYS A 168 -26.39 5.35 -7.66
N LEU A 169 -26.84 4.71 -6.61
CA LEU A 169 -28.01 3.81 -6.64
C LEU A 169 -29.22 4.50 -6.02
N PRO A 170 -30.20 4.93 -6.82
CA PRO A 170 -31.48 5.39 -6.30
C PRO A 170 -32.35 4.17 -5.90
N VAL A 171 -32.73 4.10 -4.64
CA VAL A 171 -33.55 3.01 -4.08
C VAL A 171 -34.85 3.60 -3.56
N TYR A 172 -35.96 3.27 -4.19
CA TYR A 172 -37.30 3.67 -3.76
C TYR A 172 -37.89 2.57 -2.87
N TYR A 173 -38.43 2.95 -1.71
CA TYR A 173 -39.05 2.02 -0.78
C TYR A 173 -40.28 2.64 -0.11
N ALA A 174 -41.26 1.79 0.24
CA ALA A 174 -42.46 2.19 0.99
C ALA A 174 -42.13 2.32 2.49
N VAL A 175 -42.59 3.42 3.12
CA VAL A 175 -42.30 3.72 4.53
C VAL A 175 -42.85 2.65 5.47
N ASN A 176 -43.99 2.05 5.12
CA ASN A 176 -44.69 1.08 5.93
C ASN A 176 -44.11 -0.34 5.87
N ASN A 177 -43.18 -0.61 4.94
CA ASN A 177 -42.56 -1.92 4.78
C ASN A 177 -41.03 -1.83 4.61
N PRO A 178 -40.26 -1.65 5.70
CA PRO A 178 -38.81 -1.53 5.65
C PRO A 178 -38.09 -2.72 5.01
N ARG A 179 -38.69 -3.92 5.01
CA ARG A 179 -38.08 -5.12 4.39
C ARG A 179 -37.99 -5.04 2.86
N ASP A 180 -38.80 -4.20 2.23
CA ASP A 180 -38.76 -4.03 0.77
C ASP A 180 -37.53 -3.25 0.31
N ILE A 181 -36.88 -2.48 1.20
CA ILE A 181 -35.67 -1.74 0.86
C ILE A 181 -34.51 -2.67 0.52
N GLU A 182 -34.35 -3.78 1.24
CA GLU A 182 -33.29 -4.75 1.00
C GLU A 182 -33.44 -5.37 -0.41
N LYS A 183 -34.69 -5.73 -0.77
CA LYS A 183 -34.97 -6.25 -2.10
C LYS A 183 -34.79 -5.20 -3.20
N ALA A 184 -35.19 -3.96 -2.94
CA ALA A 184 -35.02 -2.86 -3.87
C ALA A 184 -33.53 -2.53 -4.09
N PHE A 185 -32.75 -2.55 -3.02
CA PHE A 185 -31.30 -2.34 -3.08
C PHE A 185 -30.61 -3.49 -3.84
N SER A 186 -30.96 -4.75 -3.54
CA SER A 186 -30.42 -5.90 -4.28
C SER A 186 -30.73 -5.84 -5.77
N ARG A 187 -31.97 -5.47 -6.15
CA ARG A 187 -32.32 -5.27 -7.57
C ARG A 187 -31.55 -4.15 -8.23
N ALA A 188 -31.31 -3.05 -7.52
CA ALA A 188 -30.52 -1.93 -8.04
C ALA A 188 -29.06 -2.33 -8.27
N THR A 189 -28.46 -3.09 -7.37
CA THR A 189 -27.09 -3.62 -7.54
C THR A 189 -27.00 -4.65 -8.68
N GLU A 190 -27.97 -5.57 -8.76
CA GLU A 190 -28.06 -6.53 -9.88
C GLU A 190 -28.18 -5.83 -11.24
N ALA A 191 -28.94 -4.72 -11.30
CA ALA A 191 -29.08 -3.93 -12.53
C ALA A 191 -27.73 -3.29 -12.96
N VAL A 192 -26.88 -2.87 -12.01
CA VAL A 192 -25.53 -2.39 -12.33
C VAL A 192 -24.66 -3.52 -12.85
N ILE A 193 -24.68 -4.69 -12.20
CA ILE A 193 -23.95 -5.88 -12.65
C ILE A 193 -24.38 -6.28 -14.07
N ALA A 194 -25.69 -6.25 -14.36
CA ALA A 194 -26.20 -6.53 -15.70
C ALA A 194 -25.70 -5.54 -16.74
N LYS A 195 -25.61 -4.23 -16.39
CA LYS A 195 -25.07 -3.21 -17.28
C LYS A 195 -23.59 -3.42 -17.60
N LEU A 196 -22.79 -3.90 -16.66
CA LEU A 196 -21.38 -4.23 -16.90
C LEU A 196 -21.23 -5.37 -17.92
N ARG A 197 -22.23 -6.24 -18.06
CA ARG A 197 -22.24 -7.35 -19.02
C ARG A 197 -23.07 -7.06 -20.27
N ASP A 198 -23.62 -5.84 -20.41
CA ASP A 198 -24.43 -5.48 -21.55
C ASP A 198 -23.57 -5.42 -22.83
N PRO A 199 -24.02 -6.02 -23.94
CA PRO A 199 -23.33 -5.91 -25.23
C PRO A 199 -23.07 -4.46 -25.69
N ARG A 200 -23.84 -3.49 -25.20
CA ARG A 200 -23.71 -2.06 -25.49
C ARG A 200 -22.71 -1.32 -24.58
N ALA A 201 -22.24 -1.95 -23.50
CA ALA A 201 -21.21 -1.37 -22.67
C ALA A 201 -19.92 -1.14 -23.48
N VAL A 202 -19.21 -0.07 -23.18
CA VAL A 202 -17.95 0.28 -23.84
C VAL A 202 -16.89 0.44 -22.78
N TYR A 203 -15.76 -0.21 -22.99
CA TYR A 203 -14.59 -0.14 -22.13
C TYR A 203 -13.49 0.60 -22.90
N MET A 204 -13.08 1.75 -22.40
CA MET A 204 -11.97 2.52 -22.93
C MET A 204 -10.74 2.25 -22.08
N LEU A 205 -9.68 1.76 -22.71
CA LEU A 205 -8.42 1.47 -22.07
C LEU A 205 -7.37 2.47 -22.52
N GLU A 206 -6.64 3.03 -21.58
CA GLU A 206 -5.60 4.02 -21.84
C GLU A 206 -4.41 3.82 -20.90
N THR A 207 -3.26 4.34 -21.28
CA THR A 207 -2.09 4.34 -20.39
C THR A 207 -2.35 5.27 -19.21
N SER A 208 -2.07 4.83 -18.00
CA SER A 208 -2.20 5.68 -16.83
C SER A 208 -1.24 6.87 -16.83
N SER A 209 -0.12 6.83 -17.56
CA SER A 209 0.90 7.91 -17.60
C SER A 209 0.54 9.00 -18.60
N LYS A 210 0.40 10.24 -18.16
CA LYS A 210 0.16 11.41 -19.04
C LYS A 210 1.43 12.12 -19.54
N ALA A 211 2.61 11.60 -19.20
CA ALA A 211 3.87 12.36 -19.32
C ALA A 211 4.68 12.16 -20.62
N SER A 212 4.30 11.25 -21.52
CA SER A 212 5.06 11.00 -22.76
C SER A 212 4.33 11.49 -24.02
N VAL A 213 5.10 12.07 -24.93
CA VAL A 213 4.60 12.57 -26.24
C VAL A 213 4.22 11.41 -27.17
N ASP A 214 4.73 10.20 -26.93
CA ASP A 214 4.55 9.00 -27.77
C ASP A 214 3.64 7.95 -27.10
N GLN A 215 2.48 8.35 -26.58
CA GLN A 215 1.53 7.39 -26.01
C GLN A 215 0.72 6.68 -27.10
N PRO A 216 0.47 5.35 -26.95
CA PRO A 216 -0.45 4.68 -27.84
C PRO A 216 -1.86 5.28 -27.68
N PRO A 217 -2.66 5.37 -28.75
CA PRO A 217 -4.04 5.84 -28.67
C PRO A 217 -4.87 4.91 -27.78
N PRO A 218 -5.93 5.44 -27.13
CA PRO A 218 -6.84 4.62 -26.34
C PRO A 218 -7.43 3.47 -27.14
N ALA A 219 -7.50 2.29 -26.54
CA ALA A 219 -8.19 1.14 -27.12
C ALA A 219 -9.64 1.12 -26.62
N ILE A 220 -10.56 0.77 -27.54
CA ILE A 220 -11.99 0.69 -27.24
C ILE A 220 -12.46 -0.73 -27.42
N ILE A 221 -12.99 -1.34 -26.36
CA ILE A 221 -13.60 -2.68 -26.39
C ILE A 221 -15.09 -2.53 -26.12
N ARG A 222 -15.90 -3.13 -26.98
CA ARG A 222 -17.35 -3.15 -26.84
C ARG A 222 -17.81 -4.42 -26.17
N GLY A 223 -18.91 -4.36 -25.42
CA GLY A 223 -19.49 -5.52 -24.74
C GLY A 223 -19.76 -6.71 -25.66
N VAL A 224 -20.08 -6.47 -26.94
CA VAL A 224 -20.25 -7.56 -27.95
C VAL A 224 -18.96 -8.33 -28.25
N GLN A 225 -17.80 -7.78 -27.94
CA GLN A 225 -16.49 -8.40 -28.15
C GLN A 225 -16.02 -9.19 -26.93
N LEU A 226 -16.80 -9.16 -25.83
CA LEU A 226 -16.46 -9.83 -24.58
C LEU A 226 -17.09 -11.22 -24.56
N ASP A 227 -16.27 -12.21 -24.25
CA ASP A 227 -16.75 -13.55 -23.96
C ASP A 227 -16.83 -13.76 -22.44
N PHE A 228 -18.03 -13.97 -21.94
CA PHE A 228 -18.31 -14.22 -20.51
C PHE A 228 -18.38 -15.71 -20.17
N ASN A 229 -18.27 -16.60 -21.16
CA ASN A 229 -18.31 -18.06 -21.00
C ASN A 229 -16.91 -18.65 -20.88
N THR A 230 -15.90 -17.92 -21.30
CA THR A 230 -14.51 -18.33 -21.18
C THR A 230 -13.94 -17.83 -19.86
N ASP A 231 -13.49 -18.76 -19.03
CA ASP A 231 -12.75 -18.44 -17.82
C ASP A 231 -11.26 -18.21 -18.11
N LEU A 232 -10.53 -17.64 -17.14
CA LEU A 232 -9.12 -17.32 -17.31
C LEU A 232 -8.26 -18.56 -17.58
N SER A 233 -8.62 -19.73 -17.07
CA SER A 233 -7.88 -20.98 -17.29
C SER A 233 -7.92 -21.47 -18.74
N LYS A 234 -8.95 -21.07 -19.49
CA LYS A 234 -9.07 -21.33 -20.93
C LYS A 234 -8.46 -20.20 -21.78
N ALA A 235 -8.48 -18.97 -21.24
CA ALA A 235 -7.88 -17.82 -21.91
C ALA A 235 -6.35 -17.77 -21.78
N TRP A 236 -5.77 -18.51 -20.83
CA TRP A 236 -4.34 -18.52 -20.51
C TRP A 236 -3.89 -19.89 -19.95
N PRO A 237 -2.70 -20.44 -20.30
CA PRO A 237 -1.77 -19.91 -21.32
C PRO A 237 -2.36 -20.02 -22.72
N LEU A 238 -1.98 -19.10 -23.59
CA LEU A 238 -2.31 -19.16 -25.00
C LEU A 238 -1.85 -20.52 -25.56
N ALA A 239 -2.78 -21.34 -26.06
CA ALA A 239 -2.44 -22.61 -26.65
C ALA A 239 -1.47 -22.37 -27.81
N VAL A 240 -0.24 -22.83 -27.64
CA VAL A 240 0.76 -22.80 -28.74
C VAL A 240 0.27 -23.77 -29.82
N GLY A 241 -0.44 -23.25 -30.84
CA GLY A 241 -0.89 -24.02 -31.96
C GLY A 241 -2.35 -23.86 -32.42
N ASP A 242 -3.15 -23.02 -31.74
CA ASP A 242 -4.48 -22.68 -32.28
C ASP A 242 -4.35 -21.53 -33.29
N ASP A 243 -4.41 -21.90 -34.58
CA ASP A 243 -4.40 -20.95 -35.71
C ASP A 243 -5.65 -20.06 -35.80
N ASP A 244 -6.60 -20.20 -34.89
CA ASP A 244 -7.84 -19.40 -34.78
C ASP A 244 -7.72 -18.13 -33.89
N TYR A 245 -6.52 -17.80 -33.43
CA TYR A 245 -6.31 -16.56 -32.73
C TYR A 245 -6.41 -15.39 -33.71
N ASP A 246 -7.45 -14.59 -33.55
CA ASP A 246 -7.65 -13.36 -34.32
C ASP A 246 -6.40 -12.48 -34.18
N SER A 247 -5.52 -12.52 -35.18
CA SER A 247 -4.22 -11.82 -35.21
C SER A 247 -4.35 -10.29 -35.08
N ASN A 248 -5.58 -9.78 -35.00
CA ASN A 248 -5.92 -8.38 -34.80
C ASN A 248 -6.31 -8.00 -33.36
N SER A 249 -6.34 -8.96 -32.38
CA SER A 249 -6.69 -8.62 -31.02
C SER A 249 -5.51 -7.94 -30.28
N LEU A 250 -5.72 -6.73 -29.79
CA LEU A 250 -4.74 -6.00 -28.99
C LEU A 250 -4.53 -6.70 -27.65
N SER A 251 -3.27 -6.86 -27.22
CA SER A 251 -2.87 -7.37 -25.90
C SER A 251 -2.51 -6.22 -24.95
N CYS A 252 -2.36 -6.53 -23.66
CA CYS A 252 -1.93 -5.54 -22.65
C CYS A 252 -0.56 -4.93 -22.99
N SER A 253 0.30 -5.63 -23.71
CA SER A 253 1.61 -5.12 -24.17
C SER A 253 1.50 -3.91 -25.10
N TYR A 254 0.33 -3.66 -25.70
CA TYR A 254 0.05 -2.47 -26.50
C TYR A 254 0.29 -1.18 -25.70
N PHE A 255 0.02 -1.21 -24.39
CA PHE A 255 0.20 -0.09 -23.49
C PHE A 255 1.55 -0.12 -22.75
N SER A 256 2.36 -1.16 -22.96
CA SER A 256 3.70 -1.18 -22.37
C SER A 256 4.55 -0.09 -23.00
N LEU A 257 5.03 0.82 -22.18
CA LEU A 257 6.00 1.80 -22.60
C LEU A 257 7.23 1.01 -23.09
N LYS A 258 7.66 1.24 -24.33
CA LYS A 258 8.96 0.72 -24.80
C LYS A 258 9.99 1.20 -23.80
N SER A 259 10.40 0.32 -22.89
CA SER A 259 11.39 0.66 -21.86
C SER A 259 12.59 1.24 -22.59
N LYS A 260 12.95 2.48 -22.28
CA LYS A 260 14.28 2.98 -22.64
C LYS A 260 15.22 1.95 -22.05
N ALA A 261 15.93 1.23 -22.93
CA ALA A 261 16.75 0.10 -22.56
C ALA A 261 17.58 0.44 -21.31
N GLY A 262 17.33 -0.25 -20.19
CA GLY A 262 18.17 -0.18 -19.01
C GLY A 262 17.48 0.13 -17.66
N ILE A 263 16.18 0.39 -17.60
CA ILE A 263 15.51 0.61 -16.31
C ILE A 263 14.81 -0.68 -15.85
N PRO A 264 15.30 -1.35 -14.81
CA PRO A 264 14.62 -2.55 -14.32
C PRO A 264 13.31 -2.17 -13.63
N ILE A 265 12.22 -2.85 -13.98
CA ILE A 265 10.91 -2.75 -13.34
C ILE A 265 10.94 -3.70 -12.13
N PHE A 266 11.20 -3.19 -10.94
CA PHE A 266 11.32 -4.02 -9.74
C PHE A 266 10.26 -3.75 -8.68
N SER A 267 9.31 -2.84 -8.92
CA SER A 267 8.27 -2.51 -7.94
C SER A 267 6.92 -2.29 -8.60
N VAL A 268 5.87 -2.40 -7.81
CA VAL A 268 4.49 -2.04 -8.20
C VAL A 268 4.42 -0.63 -8.77
N GLU A 269 5.19 0.31 -8.22
CA GLU A 269 5.22 1.72 -8.63
C GLU A 269 5.74 1.92 -10.05
N ASN A 270 6.63 1.03 -10.51
CA ASN A 270 7.24 1.08 -11.85
C ASN A 270 6.55 0.16 -12.87
N ALA A 271 5.53 -0.60 -12.44
CA ALA A 271 4.80 -1.48 -13.31
C ALA A 271 4.01 -0.69 -14.38
N ASP A 272 3.96 -1.22 -15.60
CA ASP A 272 3.05 -0.69 -16.62
C ASP A 272 1.62 -0.73 -16.09
N SER A 273 0.89 0.38 -16.14
CA SER A 273 -0.47 0.47 -15.64
C SER A 273 -1.44 0.96 -16.71
N ILE A 274 -2.55 0.23 -16.84
CA ILE A 274 -3.63 0.48 -17.79
C ILE A 274 -4.84 0.97 -17.01
N GLN A 275 -5.36 2.14 -17.36
CA GLN A 275 -6.59 2.67 -16.81
C GLN A 275 -7.76 2.24 -17.68
N VAL A 276 -8.82 1.71 -17.05
CA VAL A 276 -10.06 1.32 -17.70
C VAL A 276 -11.18 2.27 -17.29
N SER A 277 -11.86 2.85 -18.27
CA SER A 277 -13.06 3.65 -18.07
C SER A 277 -14.27 2.92 -18.67
N VAL A 278 -15.35 2.81 -17.88
CA VAL A 278 -16.59 2.17 -18.30
C VAL A 278 -17.57 3.23 -18.79
N LEU A 279 -18.04 3.10 -20.01
CA LEU A 279 -18.98 4.01 -20.66
C LEU A 279 -20.28 3.25 -20.94
N PHE A 280 -21.38 3.75 -20.40
CA PHE A 280 -22.71 3.20 -20.68
C PHE A 280 -23.41 4.05 -21.73
N ASN A 281 -23.83 3.43 -22.84
CA ASN A 281 -24.66 4.10 -23.82
C ASN A 281 -26.13 4.01 -23.39
N SER A 282 -26.70 5.15 -22.99
CA SER A 282 -28.11 5.26 -22.61
C SER A 282 -29.02 5.63 -23.77
N LEU A 283 -28.45 5.94 -24.94
CA LEU A 283 -29.24 6.29 -26.14
C LEU A 283 -29.59 5.00 -26.91
N GLU A 284 -30.80 4.54 -26.74
CA GLU A 284 -31.42 3.70 -27.77
C GLU A 284 -31.59 4.51 -29.04
N LYS A 285 -31.15 3.97 -30.18
CA LYS A 285 -31.57 4.48 -31.47
C LYS A 285 -33.07 4.20 -31.64
N SER A 286 -33.91 4.94 -30.95
CA SER A 286 -35.31 5.00 -31.29
C SER A 286 -35.46 6.02 -32.41
N SER A 287 -36.09 5.62 -33.47
CA SER A 287 -36.41 6.48 -34.63
C SER A 287 -37.39 7.61 -34.30
N SER A 288 -37.78 7.79 -33.06
CA SER A 288 -38.59 8.89 -32.55
C SER A 288 -37.87 9.56 -31.36
N PRO A 289 -37.88 10.89 -31.24
CA PRO A 289 -37.40 11.57 -30.05
C PRO A 289 -38.27 11.11 -28.88
N ALA A 290 -37.73 10.23 -28.05
CA ALA A 290 -38.41 9.82 -26.82
C ALA A 290 -38.49 11.05 -25.91
N ALA A 291 -39.69 11.54 -25.66
CA ALA A 291 -39.93 12.44 -24.56
C ALA A 291 -39.47 11.75 -23.24
N PRO A 292 -38.98 12.52 -22.24
CA PRO A 292 -38.66 11.94 -20.96
C PRO A 292 -39.89 11.17 -20.45
N PHE A 293 -39.74 9.85 -20.35
CA PHE A 293 -40.81 8.98 -19.88
C PHE A 293 -40.82 9.05 -18.35
N ALA A 294 -41.85 9.69 -17.81
CA ALA A 294 -42.15 9.58 -16.38
C ALA A 294 -43.04 8.37 -16.17
N GLU A 295 -42.50 7.32 -15.64
CA GLU A 295 -43.29 6.16 -15.21
C GLU A 295 -44.07 6.55 -13.94
N TYR A 296 -45.39 6.72 -14.09
CA TYR A 296 -46.27 6.96 -12.96
C TYR A 296 -46.55 5.59 -12.31
N LEU A 297 -45.90 5.31 -11.21
CA LEU A 297 -46.26 4.23 -10.31
C LEU A 297 -47.29 4.78 -9.34
N PRO A 298 -48.56 4.35 -9.40
CA PRO A 298 -49.53 4.70 -8.37
C PRO A 298 -49.12 4.04 -7.07
N VAL A 299 -48.52 4.82 -6.21
CA VAL A 299 -48.12 4.36 -4.86
C VAL A 299 -49.27 4.71 -3.95
N GLU A 300 -50.01 3.71 -3.47
CA GLU A 300 -51.04 3.89 -2.45
C GLU A 300 -50.43 4.25 -1.09
N GLU A 301 -49.12 4.13 -0.94
CA GLU A 301 -48.36 4.35 0.29
C GLU A 301 -47.28 5.40 0.06
N GLU A 302 -46.91 6.13 1.14
CA GLU A 302 -45.81 7.09 1.11
C GLU A 302 -44.49 6.38 0.78
N ALA A 303 -43.83 6.78 -0.32
CA ALA A 303 -42.54 6.27 -0.74
C ALA A 303 -41.42 7.25 -0.41
N ARG A 304 -40.27 6.70 -0.02
CA ARG A 304 -39.02 7.48 0.18
C ARG A 304 -37.95 7.05 -0.81
N LEU A 305 -37.10 7.99 -1.14
CA LEU A 305 -35.91 7.76 -1.95
C LEU A 305 -34.68 7.72 -1.06
N LEU A 306 -33.96 6.60 -1.11
CA LEU A 306 -32.62 6.48 -0.59
C LEU A 306 -31.62 6.50 -1.75
N VAL A 307 -30.60 7.34 -1.67
CA VAL A 307 -29.49 7.35 -2.64
C VAL A 307 -28.27 6.76 -1.95
N VAL A 308 -27.78 5.64 -2.45
CA VAL A 308 -26.55 5.02 -1.96
C VAL A 308 -25.42 5.32 -2.92
N ASP A 309 -24.42 6.04 -2.43
CA ASP A 309 -23.20 6.35 -3.19
C ASP A 309 -22.16 5.25 -2.94
N ILE A 310 -21.72 4.58 -4.00
CA ILE A 310 -20.71 3.54 -3.98
C ILE A 310 -19.53 3.99 -4.83
N LYS A 311 -18.33 3.94 -4.29
CA LYS A 311 -17.10 4.13 -5.06
C LYS A 311 -16.43 2.78 -5.22
N LEU A 312 -16.38 2.28 -6.45
CA LEU A 312 -15.61 1.10 -6.83
C LEU A 312 -14.24 1.54 -7.33
N ASP A 313 -13.22 0.84 -6.91
CA ASP A 313 -11.85 1.01 -7.40
C ASP A 313 -11.17 -0.36 -7.34
N ILE A 314 -10.97 -0.97 -8.47
CA ILE A 314 -10.34 -2.27 -8.60
C ILE A 314 -8.95 -2.15 -9.19
N LEU A 315 -8.08 -3.02 -8.71
CA LEU A 315 -6.77 -3.26 -9.27
C LEU A 315 -6.67 -4.72 -9.67
N CYS A 316 -6.14 -4.99 -10.88
CA CYS A 316 -5.92 -6.33 -11.40
C CYS A 316 -4.48 -6.47 -11.86
N TYR A 317 -3.95 -7.70 -11.77
CA TYR A 317 -2.68 -8.09 -12.35
C TYR A 317 -2.93 -8.93 -13.59
N ALA A 318 -2.22 -8.67 -14.67
CA ALA A 318 -2.31 -9.43 -15.91
C ALA A 318 -0.94 -9.65 -16.53
N ALA A 319 -0.79 -10.75 -17.30
CA ALA A 319 0.35 -10.88 -18.20
C ALA A 319 0.24 -9.86 -19.34
N LYS A 320 1.37 -9.30 -19.77
CA LYS A 320 1.43 -8.33 -20.89
C LYS A 320 0.88 -8.90 -22.19
N GLU A 321 1.02 -10.19 -22.40
CA GLU A 321 0.54 -10.90 -23.59
C GLU A 321 -0.97 -11.19 -23.57
N LEU A 322 -1.66 -11.01 -22.42
CA LEU A 322 -3.09 -11.24 -22.33
C LEU A 322 -3.86 -10.27 -23.24
N SER A 323 -4.82 -10.80 -24.01
CA SER A 323 -5.72 -9.97 -24.83
C SER A 323 -6.52 -8.99 -23.96
N LEU A 324 -6.70 -7.75 -24.45
CA LEU A 324 -7.45 -6.72 -23.73
C LEU A 324 -8.92 -7.12 -23.50
N SER A 325 -9.54 -7.86 -24.42
CA SER A 325 -10.91 -8.37 -24.25
C SER A 325 -11.01 -9.34 -23.07
N TYR A 326 -10.06 -10.28 -22.95
CA TYR A 326 -10.01 -11.21 -21.82
C TYR A 326 -9.63 -10.49 -20.51
N ALA A 327 -8.75 -9.49 -20.56
CA ALA A 327 -8.45 -8.68 -19.40
C ALA A 327 -9.71 -7.99 -18.85
N VAL A 328 -10.57 -7.47 -19.71
CA VAL A 328 -11.85 -6.87 -19.30
C VAL A 328 -12.85 -7.92 -18.82
N SER A 329 -13.08 -9.01 -19.57
CA SER A 329 -14.11 -10.00 -19.24
C SER A 329 -13.74 -10.88 -18.04
N CYS A 330 -12.45 -11.27 -17.88
CA CYS A 330 -12.01 -12.21 -16.86
C CYS A 330 -11.43 -11.56 -15.60
N LEU A 331 -11.01 -10.28 -15.66
CA LEU A 331 -10.40 -9.60 -14.52
C LEU A 331 -11.20 -8.36 -14.09
N VAL A 332 -11.42 -7.40 -15.00
CA VAL A 332 -12.04 -6.11 -14.64
C VAL A 332 -13.48 -6.29 -14.19
N ILE A 333 -14.32 -6.91 -15.02
CA ILE A 333 -15.75 -7.09 -14.70
C ILE A 333 -15.94 -7.97 -13.46
N PRO A 334 -15.27 -9.14 -13.31
CA PRO A 334 -15.37 -9.92 -12.08
C PRO A 334 -14.90 -9.17 -10.84
N GLY A 335 -13.84 -8.35 -10.94
CA GLY A 335 -13.37 -7.52 -9.83
C GLY A 335 -14.41 -6.48 -9.39
N LEU A 336 -15.04 -5.78 -10.34
CA LEU A 336 -16.13 -4.84 -10.05
C LEU A 336 -17.33 -5.54 -9.42
N VAL A 337 -17.71 -6.70 -9.95
CA VAL A 337 -18.83 -7.50 -9.40
C VAL A 337 -18.55 -7.97 -7.97
N ASP A 338 -17.33 -8.41 -7.69
CA ASP A 338 -16.96 -8.83 -6.33
C ASP A 338 -16.99 -7.64 -5.34
N GLN A 339 -16.51 -6.46 -5.75
CA GLN A 339 -16.62 -5.26 -4.90
C GLN A 339 -18.07 -4.83 -4.67
N ILE A 340 -18.93 -4.86 -5.70
CA ILE A 340 -20.36 -4.57 -5.57
C ILE A 340 -21.00 -5.53 -4.55
N ASN A 341 -20.77 -6.83 -4.68
CA ASN A 341 -21.35 -7.83 -3.79
C ASN A 341 -20.85 -7.67 -2.34
N THR A 342 -19.56 -7.41 -2.15
CA THR A 342 -18.99 -7.17 -0.82
C THR A 342 -19.60 -5.92 -0.18
N LEU A 343 -19.68 -4.80 -0.91
CA LEU A 343 -20.27 -3.57 -0.40
C LEU A 343 -21.78 -3.74 -0.13
N MET A 344 -22.50 -4.47 -0.99
CA MET A 344 -23.91 -4.81 -0.76
C MET A 344 -24.08 -5.52 0.58
N ASN A 345 -23.29 -6.55 0.87
CA ASN A 345 -23.36 -7.30 2.13
C ASN A 345 -23.01 -6.43 3.35
N LEU A 346 -22.10 -5.48 3.20
CA LEU A 346 -21.72 -4.55 4.27
C LEU A 346 -22.78 -3.46 4.53
N PHE A 347 -23.50 -3.03 3.49
CA PHE A 347 -24.54 -1.99 3.62
C PHE A 347 -25.89 -2.55 4.10
N LEU A 348 -26.26 -3.78 3.70
CA LEU A 348 -27.57 -4.36 4.00
C LEU A 348 -27.97 -4.30 5.49
N PRO A 349 -27.10 -4.61 6.47
CA PRO A 349 -27.50 -4.61 7.88
C PRO A 349 -27.94 -3.24 8.42
N ASN A 350 -27.39 -2.14 7.85
CA ASN A 350 -27.57 -0.77 8.33
C ASN A 350 -28.12 0.17 7.25
N LEU A 351 -28.86 -0.36 6.28
CA LEU A 351 -29.26 0.37 5.07
C LEU A 351 -30.11 1.62 5.36
N LEU A 352 -30.89 1.64 6.43
CA LEU A 352 -31.76 2.76 6.87
C LEU A 352 -31.06 3.72 7.84
N GLU A 353 -29.92 3.33 8.37
CA GLU A 353 -29.12 4.17 9.25
C GLU A 353 -28.13 5.03 8.45
N LYS A 354 -27.24 5.74 9.16
CA LYS A 354 -26.19 6.51 8.51
C LYS A 354 -25.24 5.57 7.77
N HIS A 355 -25.22 5.66 6.43
CA HIS A 355 -24.38 4.80 5.61
C HIS A 355 -22.90 5.06 5.90
N PRO A 356 -22.12 4.00 6.21
CA PRO A 356 -20.68 4.12 6.31
C PRO A 356 -20.12 4.51 4.92
N GLN A 357 -19.24 5.50 4.89
CA GLN A 357 -18.47 5.81 3.67
C GLN A 357 -17.33 4.81 3.56
N LEU A 358 -17.55 3.69 2.89
CA LEU A 358 -16.55 2.67 2.61
C LEU A 358 -15.83 2.99 1.31
N LEU A 359 -14.51 3.19 1.39
CA LEU A 359 -13.68 3.44 0.22
C LEU A 359 -12.60 2.37 0.09
N PRO A 360 -12.36 1.85 -1.13
CA PRO A 360 -11.26 0.94 -1.40
C PRO A 360 -9.93 1.69 -1.49
N TYR A 361 -8.90 1.10 -0.91
CA TYR A 361 -7.51 1.55 -1.00
C TYR A 361 -6.62 0.38 -1.37
N HIS A 362 -5.62 0.64 -2.20
CA HIS A 362 -4.65 -0.35 -2.63
C HIS A 362 -3.34 -0.16 -1.89
N PHE A 363 -2.74 -1.26 -1.44
CA PHE A 363 -1.45 -1.24 -0.73
C PHE A 363 -0.49 -2.24 -1.35
N ASP A 364 0.81 -1.96 -1.23
CA ASP A 364 1.90 -2.88 -1.54
C ASP A 364 2.64 -3.26 -0.24
N PRO A 365 2.16 -4.29 0.50
CA PRO A 365 2.71 -4.62 1.80
C PRO A 365 4.10 -5.23 1.69
N PRO A 366 5.04 -4.90 2.61
CA PRO A 366 6.36 -5.50 2.60
C PRO A 366 6.30 -7.03 2.78
N GLY A 367 7.08 -7.74 1.97
CA GLY A 367 7.13 -9.22 1.99
C GLY A 367 6.01 -9.93 1.25
N VAL A 368 5.05 -9.18 0.71
CA VAL A 368 3.99 -9.66 -0.19
C VAL A 368 4.29 -9.10 -1.58
N LEU A 369 4.40 -9.97 -2.58
CA LEU A 369 4.81 -9.57 -3.93
C LEU A 369 3.63 -9.20 -4.85
N HIS A 370 2.51 -8.88 -4.26
CA HIS A 370 1.33 -8.41 -4.98
C HIS A 370 0.58 -7.35 -4.18
N PRO A 371 -0.03 -6.37 -4.83
CA PRO A 371 -0.91 -5.42 -4.16
C PRO A 371 -2.12 -6.11 -3.54
N ILE A 372 -2.67 -5.46 -2.52
CA ILE A 372 -3.93 -5.84 -1.89
C ILE A 372 -4.93 -4.68 -1.95
N THR A 373 -6.22 -4.98 -1.87
CA THR A 373 -7.30 -3.98 -1.78
C THR A 373 -7.98 -4.07 -0.41
N VAL A 374 -8.05 -2.96 0.29
CA VAL A 374 -8.65 -2.85 1.62
C VAL A 374 -9.74 -1.79 1.62
N PHE A 375 -10.90 -2.10 2.20
CA PHE A 375 -11.96 -1.13 2.44
C PHE A 375 -11.80 -0.46 3.79
N TYR A 376 -11.72 0.88 3.80
CA TYR A 376 -11.75 1.66 5.02
C TYR A 376 -13.01 2.50 5.10
N GLU A 377 -13.59 2.54 6.31
CA GLU A 377 -14.70 3.42 6.63
C GLU A 377 -14.18 4.83 6.95
N LEU A 378 -14.73 5.83 6.24
CA LEU A 378 -14.44 7.24 6.45
C LEU A 378 -15.67 7.92 7.03
N SER A 379 -15.97 7.70 8.30
CA SER A 379 -17.01 8.45 8.99
C SER A 379 -16.42 9.54 9.88
N PHE A 380 -17.06 10.69 9.95
CA PHE A 380 -16.58 11.83 10.73
C PHE A 380 -16.39 11.47 12.22
N GLY A 381 -15.20 11.71 12.75
CA GLY A 381 -14.89 11.73 14.19
C GLY A 381 -14.41 10.41 14.82
N GLU A 382 -14.69 9.23 14.23
CA GLU A 382 -14.32 7.92 14.80
C GLU A 382 -13.44 7.07 13.89
N THR A 383 -12.96 7.64 12.80
CA THR A 383 -12.33 6.91 11.69
C THR A 383 -11.11 6.12 12.08
N GLU A 384 -10.25 6.67 12.95
CA GLU A 384 -8.96 6.04 13.25
C GLU A 384 -9.12 4.75 14.08
N LEU A 385 -10.04 4.71 15.06
CA LEU A 385 -10.26 3.52 15.89
C LEU A 385 -10.79 2.33 15.05
N LYS A 386 -11.77 2.56 14.19
CA LYS A 386 -12.31 1.53 13.30
C LYS A 386 -11.25 1.02 12.32
N GLN A 387 -10.43 1.92 11.78
CA GLN A 387 -9.33 1.56 10.89
C GLN A 387 -8.24 0.77 11.62
N VAL A 388 -7.99 1.03 12.92
CA VAL A 388 -7.03 0.26 13.73
C VAL A 388 -7.43 -1.21 13.81
N GLU A 389 -8.70 -1.52 14.04
CA GLU A 389 -9.18 -2.91 14.10
C GLU A 389 -8.95 -3.65 12.78
N VAL A 390 -9.31 -3.03 11.65
CA VAL A 390 -9.07 -3.57 10.32
C VAL A 390 -7.57 -3.77 10.07
N ARG A 391 -6.73 -2.78 10.42
CA ARG A 391 -5.27 -2.91 10.28
C ARG A 391 -4.69 -4.05 11.11
N ARG A 392 -5.13 -4.22 12.36
CA ARG A 392 -4.69 -5.32 13.22
C ARG A 392 -4.99 -6.69 12.59
N SER A 393 -6.20 -6.87 12.09
CA SER A 393 -6.61 -8.07 11.39
C SER A 393 -5.70 -8.33 10.17
N LEU A 394 -5.47 -7.31 9.35
CA LEU A 394 -4.63 -7.41 8.16
C LEU A 394 -3.15 -7.63 8.50
N HIS A 395 -2.61 -6.96 9.54
CA HIS A 395 -1.26 -7.19 9.99
C HIS A 395 -1.06 -8.63 10.47
N SER A 396 -2.05 -9.19 11.20
CA SER A 396 -2.06 -10.61 11.56
C SER A 396 -2.04 -11.50 10.33
N ARG A 397 -2.93 -11.24 9.36
CA ARG A 397 -3.07 -12.03 8.13
C ARG A 397 -1.81 -12.01 7.26
N LEU A 398 -1.18 -10.85 7.12
CA LEU A 398 -0.01 -10.63 6.27
C LEU A 398 1.32 -10.91 6.99
N GLY A 399 1.29 -11.20 8.29
CA GLY A 399 2.52 -11.36 9.09
C GLY A 399 3.31 -10.07 9.27
N LEU A 400 2.65 -8.92 9.21
CA LEU A 400 3.28 -7.61 9.39
C LEU A 400 3.52 -7.29 10.87
N PRO A 401 4.55 -6.49 11.19
CA PRO A 401 4.84 -6.10 12.57
C PRO A 401 3.73 -5.20 13.14
N TYR A 402 3.45 -5.34 14.44
CA TYR A 402 2.42 -4.52 15.11
C TYR A 402 2.95 -3.19 15.65
N ASP A 403 4.24 -2.97 15.61
CA ASP A 403 4.88 -1.72 16.04
C ASP A 403 4.79 -0.59 14.99
N ARG A 404 4.23 -0.86 13.82
CA ARG A 404 4.15 0.06 12.68
C ARG A 404 2.82 -0.10 11.94
N PRO A 405 2.05 0.97 11.78
CA PRO A 405 0.78 0.92 11.04
C PRO A 405 1.01 1.05 9.52
N LEU A 406 1.58 0.02 8.89
CA LEU A 406 1.99 0.03 7.47
C LEU A 406 0.83 0.20 6.49
N LEU A 407 -0.38 -0.21 6.89
CA LEU A 407 -1.57 -0.16 6.02
C LEU A 407 -2.45 1.08 6.29
N ARG A 408 -1.86 2.20 6.74
CA ARG A 408 -2.57 3.48 6.84
C ARG A 408 -2.91 4.03 5.46
N ILE A 409 -4.02 4.77 5.36
CA ILE A 409 -4.45 5.42 4.11
C ILE A 409 -3.33 6.27 3.49
N ALA A 410 -2.51 6.93 4.32
CA ALA A 410 -1.36 7.70 3.86
C ALA A 410 -0.30 6.87 3.10
N ASN A 411 -0.29 5.54 3.29
CA ASN A 411 0.61 4.61 2.62
C ASN A 411 -0.06 3.88 1.44
N ALA A 412 -1.30 4.23 1.10
CA ALA A 412 -1.97 3.66 -0.06
C ALA A 412 -1.27 4.07 -1.37
N LEU A 413 -1.30 3.18 -2.35
CA LEU A 413 -0.74 3.44 -3.69
C LEU A 413 -1.46 4.64 -4.33
N ASP A 414 -0.68 5.65 -4.69
CA ASP A 414 -1.16 6.84 -5.39
C ASP A 414 -0.82 6.77 -6.89
N PHE A 415 -1.75 6.25 -7.67
CA PHE A 415 -1.58 6.12 -9.12
C PHE A 415 -1.50 7.46 -9.87
N SER A 416 -1.82 8.58 -9.23
CA SER A 416 -1.64 9.91 -9.82
C SER A 416 -0.19 10.39 -9.73
N ARG A 417 0.51 10.01 -8.68
CA ARG A 417 1.93 10.33 -8.44
C ARG A 417 2.87 9.39 -9.17
N LEU A 418 2.51 8.12 -9.33
CA LEU A 418 3.27 7.14 -10.12
C LEU A 418 3.60 7.63 -11.54
N LYS A 419 2.87 8.67 -12.00
CA LYS A 419 2.98 9.28 -13.33
C LYS A 419 4.00 10.43 -13.43
N SER A 420 4.39 11.03 -12.31
CA SER A 420 5.19 12.28 -12.31
C SER A 420 6.66 12.09 -11.93
N SER A 421 7.01 11.01 -11.27
CA SER A 421 8.40 10.69 -10.96
C SER A 421 9.10 10.17 -12.22
N GLY A 422 9.44 11.11 -13.11
CA GLY A 422 10.34 10.83 -14.24
C GLY A 422 11.59 10.18 -13.72
N SER A 423 11.64 8.93 -13.92
CA SER A 423 12.68 7.90 -14.03
C SER A 423 14.17 8.19 -13.69
N GLU A 424 14.55 9.35 -13.21
CA GLU A 424 15.97 9.62 -12.91
C GLU A 424 16.38 9.38 -11.46
N SER A 425 15.42 9.36 -10.50
CA SER A 425 15.76 9.19 -9.09
C SER A 425 15.81 7.73 -8.61
N LEU A 426 15.11 6.80 -9.27
CA LEU A 426 14.98 5.40 -8.83
C LEU A 426 16.12 4.46 -9.25
N LEU A 427 16.98 4.88 -10.20
CA LEU A 427 18.10 4.05 -10.70
C LEU A 427 19.42 4.25 -9.98
N LYS A 428 19.54 5.31 -9.24
CA LYS A 428 20.62 5.45 -8.27
C LYS A 428 20.00 5.06 -6.93
N GLY A 429 20.30 3.85 -6.43
CA GLY A 429 20.21 3.62 -5.00
C GLY A 429 20.77 4.87 -4.35
N SER A 430 20.00 5.54 -3.47
CA SER A 430 20.34 6.84 -2.93
C SER A 430 21.83 6.87 -2.63
N THR A 431 22.58 7.72 -3.33
CA THR A 431 24.01 7.94 -3.09
C THR A 431 24.23 8.81 -1.85
N LEU A 432 23.12 9.23 -1.21
CA LEU A 432 23.16 10.06 -0.03
C LEU A 432 23.76 9.30 1.15
N LEU A 433 24.53 10.03 1.94
CA LEU A 433 25.11 9.48 3.15
C LEU A 433 24.02 9.14 4.17
N ARG A 434 24.12 7.95 4.73
CA ARG A 434 23.23 7.47 5.80
C ARG A 434 23.96 7.46 7.13
N ASP A 435 23.23 7.70 8.21
CA ASP A 435 23.67 7.46 9.57
C ASP A 435 25.01 8.11 9.91
N VAL A 436 25.23 9.34 9.42
CA VAL A 436 26.51 10.05 9.51
C VAL A 436 26.99 10.29 10.94
N HIS A 437 26.14 10.08 11.95
CA HIS A 437 26.46 10.19 13.37
C HIS A 437 27.16 8.95 13.95
N ILE A 438 27.09 7.81 13.24
CA ILE A 438 27.69 6.56 13.73
C ILE A 438 29.22 6.70 13.81
N GLY A 439 29.78 6.32 14.96
CA GLY A 439 31.21 6.40 15.22
C GLY A 439 31.68 7.76 15.73
N ILE A 440 30.81 8.74 15.93
CA ILE A 440 31.15 10.00 16.63
C ILE A 440 31.26 9.70 18.13
N PRO A 441 32.38 10.04 18.78
CA PRO A 441 32.54 9.87 20.22
C PRO A 441 31.45 10.61 21.01
N SER A 442 31.15 10.17 22.24
CA SER A 442 30.16 10.83 23.11
C SER A 442 30.41 12.33 23.32
N GLY A 443 29.40 13.07 23.70
CA GLY A 443 29.48 14.53 23.94
C GLY A 443 30.44 14.96 25.04
N GLY A 444 30.96 13.98 25.81
CA GLY A 444 31.91 14.21 26.90
C GLY A 444 31.26 14.89 28.09
N VAL A 445 29.98 14.62 28.35
CA VAL A 445 29.28 15.01 29.57
C VAL A 445 29.63 14.02 30.66
N ALA A 446 30.24 14.51 31.75
CA ALA A 446 30.63 13.63 32.84
C ALA A 446 29.38 13.02 33.52
N GLY A 447 29.28 11.68 33.56
CA GLY A 447 28.11 10.98 34.08
C GLY A 447 26.82 11.17 33.27
N GLY A 448 26.95 11.64 32.02
CA GLY A 448 25.83 11.81 31.09
C GLY A 448 25.32 10.48 30.54
N ILE A 449 24.03 10.45 30.23
CA ILE A 449 23.35 9.37 29.51
C ILE A 449 23.07 9.86 28.08
N VAL A 450 23.53 9.07 27.12
CA VAL A 450 23.37 9.40 25.68
C VAL A 450 22.08 8.78 25.17
N SER A 451 21.15 9.62 24.70
CA SER A 451 19.92 9.21 24.02
C SER A 451 19.98 9.68 22.57
N LEU A 452 19.84 8.75 21.61
CA LEU A 452 20.05 9.00 20.18
C LEU A 452 18.82 8.64 19.35
N VAL A 453 18.79 9.19 18.12
CA VAL A 453 17.89 8.73 17.05
C VAL A 453 17.98 7.22 16.89
N GLN A 454 16.83 6.56 16.74
CA GLN A 454 16.74 5.12 16.56
C GLN A 454 16.38 4.78 15.11
N GLY A 455 17.21 3.99 14.46
CA GLY A 455 17.04 3.65 13.04
C GLY A 455 17.78 4.61 12.12
N SER A 456 17.66 4.35 10.82
CA SER A 456 18.44 5.00 9.78
C SER A 456 17.76 6.22 9.19
N TYR A 457 18.53 7.17 8.72
CA TYR A 457 18.13 8.37 7.99
C TYR A 457 19.14 8.71 6.91
N GLU A 458 18.73 9.51 5.91
CA GLU A 458 19.60 10.09 4.89
C GLU A 458 19.91 11.54 5.26
N TYR A 459 21.18 11.93 5.05
CA TYR A 459 21.61 13.30 5.31
C TYR A 459 21.30 14.21 4.12
N HIS A 460 20.39 15.13 4.30
CA HIS A 460 20.06 16.17 3.33
C HIS A 460 20.69 17.50 3.74
N HIS A 461 21.40 18.14 2.80
CA HIS A 461 22.12 19.40 3.02
C HIS A 461 22.06 20.32 1.80
N TYR A 462 22.53 21.54 1.94
CA TYR A 462 22.55 22.53 0.86
C TYR A 462 23.24 22.04 -0.40
N LEU A 463 22.78 22.55 -1.54
CA LEU A 463 23.33 22.33 -2.89
C LEU A 463 23.31 20.86 -3.36
N GLN A 464 22.64 19.96 -2.63
CA GLN A 464 22.41 18.61 -3.15
C GLN A 464 21.54 18.65 -4.42
N ASP A 465 21.72 17.66 -5.28
CA ASP A 465 20.99 17.49 -6.55
C ASP A 465 21.08 18.71 -7.50
N GLY A 466 22.13 19.54 -7.34
CA GLY A 466 22.30 20.75 -8.14
C GLY A 466 21.31 21.87 -7.83
N PHE A 467 20.51 21.74 -6.78
CA PHE A 467 19.52 22.75 -6.39
C PHE A 467 20.14 23.77 -5.41
N ASN A 468 20.11 25.05 -5.79
CA ASN A 468 20.67 26.12 -4.97
C ASN A 468 19.64 26.64 -3.95
N ASP A 469 19.71 26.10 -2.75
CA ASP A 469 18.90 26.44 -1.58
C ASP A 469 19.73 27.12 -0.47
N SER A 470 20.97 27.49 -0.76
CA SER A 470 21.89 28.13 0.20
C SER A 470 21.28 29.43 0.76
N GLY A 471 21.27 29.52 2.08
CA GLY A 471 20.78 30.69 2.84
C GLY A 471 19.28 30.71 3.11
N TRP A 472 18.49 29.71 2.60
CA TRP A 472 17.05 29.66 2.86
C TRP A 472 16.47 28.26 3.07
N GLY A 473 17.11 27.21 2.55
CA GLY A 473 16.57 25.85 2.49
C GLY A 473 16.84 24.97 3.73
N CYS A 474 17.45 25.48 4.80
CA CYS A 474 17.88 24.64 5.94
C CYS A 474 16.72 23.85 6.58
N ALA A 475 15.56 24.48 6.78
CA ALA A 475 14.39 23.80 7.33
C ALA A 475 13.81 22.76 6.36
N TYR A 476 13.85 23.02 5.05
CA TYR A 476 13.45 22.03 4.03
C TYR A 476 14.37 20.80 4.08
N ARG A 477 15.69 21.00 4.19
CA ARG A 477 16.67 19.90 4.28
C ARG A 477 16.52 19.11 5.57
N SER A 478 16.24 19.79 6.69
CA SER A 478 15.92 19.11 7.94
C SER A 478 14.64 18.27 7.81
N LEU A 479 13.61 18.80 7.16
CA LEU A 479 12.38 18.05 6.87
C LEU A 479 12.65 16.82 5.98
N GLN A 480 13.45 16.98 4.93
CA GLN A 480 13.85 15.87 4.06
C GLN A 480 14.58 14.77 4.82
N THR A 481 15.49 15.13 5.73
CA THR A 481 16.16 14.17 6.63
C THR A 481 15.17 13.45 7.53
N ILE A 482 14.20 14.16 8.11
CA ILE A 482 13.13 13.57 8.95
C ILE A 482 12.26 12.61 8.11
N ILE A 483 11.80 13.03 6.94
CA ILE A 483 10.97 12.18 6.06
C ILE A 483 11.75 10.94 5.60
N SER A 484 13.04 11.07 5.30
CA SER A 484 13.89 9.92 4.95
C SER A 484 13.95 8.89 6.08
N TRP A 485 13.96 9.35 7.34
CA TRP A 485 13.88 8.46 8.49
C TRP A 485 12.58 7.65 8.50
N PHE A 486 11.41 8.30 8.32
CA PHE A 486 10.12 7.60 8.27
C PHE A 486 10.08 6.59 7.12
N ARG A 487 10.64 6.93 5.96
CA ARG A 487 10.75 6.05 4.80
C ARG A 487 11.64 4.83 5.08
N LEU A 488 12.84 5.06 5.61
CA LEU A 488 13.80 3.98 5.90
C LEU A 488 13.35 3.07 7.05
N GLN A 489 12.46 3.55 7.93
CA GLN A 489 11.81 2.72 8.94
C GLN A 489 10.50 2.09 8.45
N ASN A 490 10.16 2.20 7.16
CA ASN A 490 8.95 1.65 6.53
C ASN A 490 7.63 2.19 7.13
N TYR A 491 7.61 3.42 7.66
CA TYR A 491 6.36 4.08 8.04
C TYR A 491 5.62 4.66 6.84
N THR A 492 6.30 4.87 5.75
CA THR A 492 5.76 5.38 4.49
C THR A 492 6.56 4.84 3.31
N SER A 493 5.91 4.72 2.15
CA SER A 493 6.54 4.39 0.87
C SER A 493 6.84 5.62 0.01
N ILE A 494 6.38 6.81 0.41
CA ILE A 494 6.58 8.02 -0.40
C ILE A 494 8.06 8.38 -0.52
N ASP A 495 8.44 8.91 -1.67
CA ASP A 495 9.75 9.49 -1.86
C ASP A 495 9.93 10.76 -1.02
N VAL A 496 11.20 11.06 -0.68
CA VAL A 496 11.52 12.30 0.01
C VAL A 496 11.18 13.49 -0.89
N PRO A 497 10.25 14.38 -0.49
CA PRO A 497 9.75 15.42 -1.37
C PRO A 497 10.81 16.48 -1.65
N SER A 498 10.82 17.02 -2.87
CA SER A 498 11.60 18.19 -3.24
C SER A 498 11.09 19.46 -2.54
N HIS A 499 11.87 20.53 -2.54
CA HIS A 499 11.43 21.84 -2.01
C HIS A 499 10.11 22.31 -2.63
N ARG A 500 9.95 22.11 -3.93
CA ARG A 500 8.74 22.49 -4.66
C ARG A 500 7.51 21.69 -4.22
N GLU A 501 7.66 20.40 -3.99
CA GLU A 501 6.57 19.53 -3.50
C GLU A 501 6.19 19.85 -2.05
N ILE A 502 7.16 20.21 -1.21
CA ILE A 502 6.91 20.72 0.15
C ILE A 502 6.09 22.01 0.08
N GLN A 503 6.49 22.96 -0.77
CA GLN A 503 5.77 24.21 -0.99
C GLN A 503 4.36 23.98 -1.55
N GLN A 504 4.22 23.08 -2.51
CA GLN A 504 2.94 22.66 -3.07
C GLN A 504 2.01 22.12 -1.97
N SER A 505 2.54 21.29 -1.08
CA SER A 505 1.78 20.73 0.05
C SER A 505 1.23 21.81 0.98
N LEU A 506 2.01 22.85 1.26
CA LEU A 506 1.58 23.98 2.10
C LEU A 506 0.51 24.84 1.43
N VAL A 507 0.59 25.03 0.12
CA VAL A 507 -0.44 25.74 -0.66
C VAL A 507 -1.74 24.94 -0.73
N GLU A 508 -1.66 23.64 -0.94
CA GLU A 508 -2.83 22.76 -1.03
C GLU A 508 -3.65 22.67 0.26
N ILE A 509 -3.00 22.81 1.43
CA ILE A 509 -3.70 22.87 2.73
C ILE A 509 -4.20 24.26 3.08
N GLY A 510 -3.87 25.28 2.26
CA GLY A 510 -4.29 26.66 2.48
C GLY A 510 -3.44 27.46 3.47
N ASP A 511 -2.24 26.95 3.85
CA ASP A 511 -1.32 27.68 4.73
C ASP A 511 -0.58 28.79 4.00
N LYS A 512 -0.27 28.61 2.73
CA LYS A 512 0.44 29.55 1.88
C LYS A 512 -0.32 29.86 0.60
N ASP A 513 -0.09 31.06 0.04
CA ASP A 513 -0.63 31.46 -1.26
C ASP A 513 0.06 30.71 -2.41
N PRO A 514 -0.57 30.56 -3.59
CA PRO A 514 0.02 29.89 -4.75
C PRO A 514 1.37 30.45 -5.21
N SER A 515 1.66 31.75 -4.96
CA SER A 515 2.93 32.40 -5.26
C SER A 515 4.11 31.86 -4.45
N PHE A 516 3.83 31.15 -3.35
CA PHE A 516 4.85 30.51 -2.52
C PHE A 516 5.60 29.39 -3.25
N ILE A 517 4.95 28.74 -4.22
CA ILE A 517 5.55 27.64 -4.99
C ILE A 517 6.70 28.17 -5.87
N GLY A 518 7.91 27.68 -5.62
CA GLY A 518 9.14 28.12 -6.31
C GLY A 518 9.77 29.36 -5.69
N SER A 519 9.23 29.90 -4.60
CA SER A 519 9.84 30.99 -3.83
C SER A 519 11.07 30.52 -3.06
N ARG A 520 11.81 31.47 -2.49
CA ARG A 520 12.93 31.22 -1.56
C ARG A 520 12.55 31.57 -0.11
N GLU A 521 11.28 31.48 0.19
CA GLU A 521 10.79 31.81 1.50
C GLU A 521 11.09 30.70 2.52
N TRP A 522 11.33 31.12 3.75
CA TRP A 522 11.61 30.21 4.86
C TRP A 522 10.35 29.53 5.34
N ILE A 523 10.51 28.34 5.88
CA ILE A 523 9.51 27.61 6.65
C ILE A 523 10.06 27.31 8.04
N GLY A 524 9.18 27.14 9.01
CA GLY A 524 9.53 26.84 10.39
C GLY A 524 8.87 25.56 10.90
N ALA A 525 8.96 25.34 12.21
CA ALA A 525 8.47 24.14 12.87
C ALA A 525 6.98 23.87 12.60
N ILE A 526 6.17 24.91 12.47
CA ILE A 526 4.72 24.77 12.25
C ILE A 526 4.44 24.27 10.84
N GLU A 527 5.04 24.91 9.82
CA GLU A 527 4.90 24.47 8.43
C GLU A 527 5.43 23.04 8.23
N LEU A 528 6.54 22.68 8.89
CA LEU A 528 7.05 21.31 8.86
C LEU A 528 6.03 20.33 9.45
N SER A 529 5.35 20.70 10.56
CA SER A 529 4.33 19.84 11.16
C SER A 529 3.15 19.60 10.20
N PHE A 530 2.72 20.64 9.50
CA PHE A 530 1.65 20.53 8.50
C PHE A 530 2.02 19.60 7.34
N VAL A 531 3.25 19.70 6.84
CA VAL A 531 3.73 18.82 5.76
C VAL A 531 3.83 17.37 6.23
N LEU A 532 4.35 17.12 7.45
CA LEU A 532 4.43 15.78 8.03
C LEU A 532 3.03 15.17 8.25
N GLU A 533 2.08 15.96 8.71
CA GLU A 533 0.70 15.51 8.87
C GLU A 533 0.05 15.20 7.51
N LYS A 534 0.18 16.12 6.54
CA LYS A 534 -0.42 15.94 5.21
C LYS A 534 0.16 14.74 4.46
N LEU A 535 1.48 14.62 4.41
CA LEU A 535 2.15 13.60 3.59
C LEU A 535 2.24 12.24 4.28
N LEU A 536 2.45 12.22 5.61
CA LEU A 536 2.71 11.00 6.36
C LEU A 536 1.63 10.68 7.40
N GLY A 537 0.69 11.60 7.67
CA GLY A 537 -0.23 11.49 8.78
C GLY A 537 0.51 11.43 10.14
N VAL A 538 1.64 12.11 10.24
CA VAL A 538 2.48 12.15 11.45
C VAL A 538 2.15 13.40 12.26
N THR A 539 1.71 13.20 13.49
CA THR A 539 1.53 14.29 14.45
C THR A 539 2.88 14.71 15.04
N CYS A 540 2.99 15.98 15.41
CA CYS A 540 4.21 16.53 15.96
C CYS A 540 3.95 17.24 17.29
N LYS A 541 4.90 17.09 18.22
CA LYS A 541 4.97 17.92 19.41
C LYS A 541 5.91 19.10 19.14
N VAL A 542 5.49 20.32 19.47
CA VAL A 542 6.33 21.52 19.32
C VAL A 542 6.69 22.04 20.69
N ILE A 543 7.98 22.19 20.97
CA ILE A 543 8.50 22.82 22.19
C ILE A 543 8.98 24.21 21.83
N ASN A 544 8.41 25.22 22.47
CA ASN A 544 8.82 26.61 22.30
C ASN A 544 9.77 26.99 23.45
N VAL A 545 10.92 27.54 23.09
CA VAL A 545 11.96 27.98 24.03
C VAL A 545 12.26 29.46 23.77
N ARG A 546 12.12 30.30 24.79
CA ARG A 546 12.26 31.76 24.61
C ARG A 546 13.69 32.24 24.42
N SER A 547 14.62 31.48 24.98
CA SER A 547 16.07 31.80 24.93
C SER A 547 16.88 30.54 24.75
N GLY A 548 17.96 30.60 23.97
CA GLY A 548 18.90 29.48 23.86
C GLY A 548 19.50 29.04 25.21
N ALA A 549 19.47 29.91 26.24
CA ALA A 549 19.90 29.55 27.57
C ALA A 549 18.96 28.53 28.27
N GLU A 550 17.70 28.44 27.86
CA GLU A 550 16.71 27.52 28.42
C GLU A 550 16.73 26.11 27.76
N LEU A 551 17.47 25.95 26.66
CA LEU A 551 17.53 24.66 25.95
C LEU A 551 18.06 23.50 26.81
N PRO A 552 19.05 23.67 27.69
CA PRO A 552 19.48 22.63 28.61
C PRO A 552 18.34 22.08 29.49
N GLU A 553 17.38 22.91 29.88
CA GLU A 553 16.21 22.48 30.66
C GLU A 553 15.29 21.53 29.91
N LYS A 554 15.39 21.48 28.56
CA LYS A 554 14.61 20.59 27.70
C LYS A 554 15.30 19.25 27.43
N CYS A 555 16.54 19.06 27.90
CA CYS A 555 17.30 17.84 27.63
C CYS A 555 16.60 16.57 28.14
N ARG A 556 15.94 16.63 29.31
CA ARG A 556 15.16 15.50 29.83
C ARG A 556 14.00 15.10 28.90
N GLU A 557 13.30 16.10 28.36
CA GLU A 557 12.18 15.89 27.45
C GLU A 557 12.67 15.36 26.09
N LEU A 558 13.81 15.84 25.61
CA LEU A 558 14.48 15.37 24.40
C LEU A 558 15.02 13.95 24.57
N ALA A 559 15.64 13.63 25.71
CA ALA A 559 16.09 12.26 26.01
C ALA A 559 14.91 11.28 25.96
N LEU A 560 13.81 11.61 26.63
CA LEU A 560 12.60 10.80 26.59
C LEU A 560 12.05 10.64 25.16
N HIS A 561 12.10 11.70 24.35
CA HIS A 561 11.70 11.62 22.94
C HIS A 561 12.56 10.63 22.16
N PHE A 562 13.89 10.69 22.28
CA PHE A 562 14.78 9.76 21.58
C PHE A 562 14.61 8.31 22.09
N GLU A 563 14.31 8.12 23.36
CA GLU A 563 14.04 6.79 23.93
C GLU A 563 12.72 6.19 23.47
N THR A 564 11.66 7.02 23.40
CA THR A 564 10.29 6.54 23.12
C THR A 564 9.90 6.65 21.65
N GLN A 565 10.25 7.74 20.99
CA GLN A 565 9.93 8.02 19.59
C GLN A 565 11.11 7.70 18.65
N GLY A 566 12.33 8.05 19.06
CA GLY A 566 13.55 7.80 18.30
C GLY A 566 13.65 8.54 16.97
N THR A 567 12.75 9.48 16.68
CA THR A 567 12.75 10.26 15.42
C THR A 567 13.74 11.41 15.49
N PRO A 568 14.36 11.83 14.37
CA PRO A 568 15.12 13.07 14.33
C PRO A 568 14.23 14.27 14.67
N VAL A 569 14.80 15.28 15.32
CA VAL A 569 14.10 16.50 15.77
C VAL A 569 14.60 17.69 14.95
N MET A 570 13.71 18.52 14.43
CA MET A 570 14.13 19.82 13.86
C MET A 570 14.19 20.85 14.99
N ILE A 571 15.28 21.59 15.04
CA ILE A 571 15.42 22.77 15.92
C ILE A 571 15.67 24.00 15.06
N GLY A 572 14.75 24.98 15.16
CA GLY A 572 14.85 26.24 14.42
C GLY A 572 14.81 27.44 15.37
N GLY A 573 15.67 28.42 15.13
CA GLY A 573 15.69 29.65 15.92
C GLY A 573 16.49 30.76 15.28
N GLY A 574 16.05 31.97 15.48
CA GLY A 574 16.63 33.12 14.80
C GLY A 574 16.45 32.98 13.29
N VAL A 575 17.55 32.71 12.57
CA VAL A 575 17.61 32.57 11.10
C VAL A 575 18.14 31.19 10.66
N LEU A 576 18.34 30.27 11.59
CA LEU A 576 18.95 28.96 11.34
C LEU A 576 18.04 27.82 11.78
N ALA A 577 18.08 26.73 11.03
CA ALA A 577 17.46 25.46 11.39
C ALA A 577 18.49 24.33 11.31
N TYR A 578 18.42 23.40 12.27
CA TYR A 578 19.29 22.23 12.37
C TYR A 578 18.44 20.97 12.56
N THR A 579 19.03 19.81 12.29
CA THR A 579 18.47 18.52 12.72
C THR A 579 19.20 18.05 13.97
N LEU A 580 18.46 17.76 15.04
CA LEU A 580 18.98 17.20 16.27
C LEU A 580 18.81 15.67 16.23
N LEU A 581 19.89 14.95 16.48
CA LEU A 581 19.96 13.48 16.42
C LEU A 581 20.11 12.82 17.78
N GLY A 582 20.35 13.61 18.83
CA GLY A 582 20.50 13.07 20.18
C GLY A 582 20.91 14.10 21.21
N VAL A 583 20.87 13.69 22.45
CA VAL A 583 21.33 14.45 23.62
C VAL A 583 22.22 13.57 24.50
N ASP A 584 23.25 14.17 25.08
CA ASP A 584 24.07 13.60 26.13
C ASP A 584 23.79 14.43 27.38
N TYR A 585 23.11 13.87 28.37
CA TYR A 585 22.54 14.64 29.47
C TYR A 585 22.82 13.97 30.83
N ASN A 586 23.32 14.77 31.77
CA ASN A 586 23.45 14.39 33.18
C ASN A 586 22.32 15.05 33.99
N GLU A 587 21.37 14.25 34.45
CA GLU A 587 20.23 14.74 35.23
C GLU A 587 20.65 15.34 36.57
N ALA A 588 21.74 14.85 37.18
CA ALA A 588 22.20 15.33 38.47
C ALA A 588 22.90 16.70 38.44
N SER A 589 23.71 16.96 37.41
CA SER A 589 24.43 18.22 37.22
C SER A 589 23.71 19.22 36.33
N GLY A 590 22.80 18.76 35.48
CA GLY A 590 22.19 19.57 34.41
C GLY A 590 23.08 19.77 33.19
N ASP A 591 24.29 19.22 33.21
CA ASP A 591 25.20 19.33 32.06
C ASP A 591 24.67 18.57 30.86
N CYS A 592 24.80 19.17 29.67
CA CYS A 592 24.30 18.56 28.44
C CYS A 592 25.10 18.93 27.19
N ALA A 593 24.99 18.05 26.21
CA ALA A 593 25.45 18.29 24.84
C ALA A 593 24.37 17.79 23.85
N PHE A 594 24.32 18.43 22.70
CA PHE A 594 23.36 18.18 21.63
C PHE A 594 24.09 17.62 20.42
N LEU A 595 23.63 16.50 19.88
CA LEU A 595 24.17 15.94 18.62
C LEU A 595 23.47 16.62 17.46
N ILE A 596 24.17 17.54 16.80
CA ILE A 596 23.63 18.35 15.70
C ILE A 596 24.07 17.78 14.37
N LEU A 597 23.14 17.64 13.45
CA LEU A 597 23.35 17.44 12.03
C LEU A 597 23.02 18.75 11.31
N ASP A 598 24.02 19.36 10.71
CA ASP A 598 23.90 20.71 10.17
C ASP A 598 23.59 20.69 8.66
N PRO A 599 22.40 21.14 8.23
CA PRO A 599 22.01 21.15 6.81
C PRO A 599 22.72 22.24 5.99
N HIS A 600 23.47 23.16 6.60
CA HIS A 600 24.15 24.26 5.90
C HIS A 600 25.45 23.83 5.17
N TYR A 601 25.81 22.55 5.26
CA TYR A 601 26.94 22.02 4.51
C TYR A 601 26.73 22.16 3.00
N THR A 602 27.75 22.60 2.27
CA THR A 602 27.69 22.87 0.83
C THR A 602 28.70 22.05 0.01
N GLY A 603 29.41 21.12 0.66
CA GLY A 603 30.42 20.29 0.00
C GLY A 603 29.83 19.02 -0.62
N THR A 604 30.72 18.14 -1.05
CA THR A 604 30.34 16.80 -1.55
C THR A 604 30.03 15.84 -0.40
N ASP A 605 29.32 14.77 -0.70
CA ASP A 605 28.96 13.70 0.26
C ASP A 605 30.21 12.89 0.70
N ASP A 606 31.08 13.53 1.49
CA ASP A 606 32.30 12.97 2.06
C ASP A 606 32.16 12.91 3.59
N LEU A 607 31.87 11.69 4.11
CA LEU A 607 31.64 11.47 5.53
C LEU A 607 32.79 12.00 6.41
N LYS A 608 34.06 11.80 5.99
CA LYS A 608 35.21 12.24 6.76
C LYS A 608 35.29 13.77 6.87
N LYS A 609 34.99 14.47 5.78
CA LYS A 609 34.97 15.94 5.78
C LYS A 609 33.82 16.46 6.63
N ILE A 610 32.65 15.87 6.53
CA ILE A 610 31.45 16.26 7.28
C ILE A 610 31.70 16.13 8.78
N VAL A 611 32.18 14.98 9.23
CA VAL A 611 32.42 14.72 10.67
C VAL A 611 33.63 15.55 11.18
N ASN A 612 34.75 15.57 10.47
CA ASN A 612 35.95 16.30 10.93
C ASN A 612 35.76 17.83 10.98
N ALA A 613 34.92 18.37 10.11
CA ALA A 613 34.57 19.78 10.11
C ALA A 613 33.44 20.13 11.09
N GLY A 614 32.85 19.12 11.75
CA GLY A 614 31.81 19.28 12.77
C GLY A 614 30.41 19.62 12.24
N TRP A 615 30.12 19.30 10.95
CA TRP A 615 28.78 19.42 10.37
C TRP A 615 27.81 18.35 10.93
N CYS A 616 28.35 17.20 11.36
CA CYS A 616 27.69 16.30 12.28
C CYS A 616 28.57 16.16 13.52
N GLY A 617 28.04 16.53 14.70
CA GLY A 617 28.83 16.44 15.92
C GLY A 617 28.15 17.02 17.16
N TRP A 618 28.73 16.68 18.29
CA TRP A 618 28.27 17.16 19.58
C TRP A 618 28.58 18.63 19.81
N LYS A 619 27.57 19.37 20.24
CA LYS A 619 27.67 20.78 20.63
C LYS A 619 27.28 20.91 22.10
N LYS A 620 28.20 21.30 22.96
CA LYS A 620 27.90 21.63 24.35
C LYS A 620 27.07 22.91 24.39
N ALA A 621 26.12 22.99 25.33
CA ALA A 621 25.33 24.20 25.52
C ALA A 621 26.22 25.41 25.75
N VAL A 622 27.28 25.24 26.54
CA VAL A 622 28.34 26.20 26.73
C VAL A 622 29.68 25.49 26.54
N ASP A 623 30.56 26.02 25.69
CA ASP A 623 31.87 25.45 25.46
C ASP A 623 32.88 25.80 26.58
N ASN A 624 34.07 25.23 26.52
CA ASN A 624 35.14 25.45 27.51
C ASN A 624 35.63 26.91 27.58
N LYS A 625 35.22 27.76 26.61
CA LYS A 625 35.52 29.18 26.55
C LYS A 625 34.37 30.07 27.01
N GLY A 626 33.31 29.46 27.50
CA GLY A 626 32.09 30.16 27.94
C GLY A 626 31.17 30.63 26.79
N LYS A 627 31.43 30.17 25.54
CA LYS A 627 30.60 30.53 24.39
C LYS A 627 29.41 29.55 24.27
N SER A 628 28.21 30.12 24.20
CA SER A 628 26.98 29.34 23.98
C SER A 628 26.84 28.99 22.50
N PHE A 629 26.47 27.74 22.21
CA PHE A 629 26.13 27.30 20.85
C PHE A 629 24.80 27.91 20.42
N PHE A 630 23.79 27.82 21.29
CA PHE A 630 22.51 28.46 21.07
C PHE A 630 22.51 29.88 21.64
N LEU A 631 22.08 30.85 20.83
CA LEU A 631 22.12 32.25 21.19
C LEU A 631 21.07 32.58 22.26
N HIS A 632 21.48 33.28 23.31
CA HIS A 632 20.61 33.60 24.44
C HIS A 632 19.52 34.65 24.12
N ASP A 633 19.75 35.48 23.11
CA ASP A 633 18.83 36.52 22.64
C ASP A 633 17.86 36.02 21.55
N LYS A 634 17.87 34.72 21.25
CA LYS A 634 17.00 34.11 20.24
C LYS A 634 16.06 33.09 20.87
N PHE A 635 14.85 33.04 20.32
CA PHE A 635 13.91 31.96 20.61
C PHE A 635 14.20 30.75 19.72
N TYR A 636 13.78 29.57 20.19
CA TYR A 636 13.90 28.32 19.43
C TYR A 636 12.59 27.54 19.49
N ASN A 637 12.26 26.91 18.36
CA ASN A 637 11.18 25.95 18.27
C ASN A 637 11.77 24.58 17.93
N LEU A 638 11.43 23.58 18.71
CA LEU A 638 11.82 22.21 18.45
C LEU A 638 10.58 21.45 17.97
N LEU A 639 10.68 20.84 16.81
CA LEU A 639 9.66 19.98 16.24
C LEU A 639 10.04 18.53 16.50
N LEU A 640 9.24 17.85 17.29
CA LEU A 640 9.40 16.45 17.68
C LEU A 640 8.34 15.59 16.99
N PRO A 641 8.66 14.97 15.84
CA PRO A 641 7.71 14.10 15.15
C PRO A 641 7.41 12.87 16.02
N GLN A 642 6.13 12.51 16.10
CA GLN A 642 5.71 11.35 16.87
C GLN A 642 5.54 10.16 15.94
N ARG A 643 5.96 8.97 16.36
CA ARG A 643 5.66 7.75 15.60
C ARG A 643 4.14 7.61 15.48
N PRO A 644 3.60 7.29 14.30
CA PRO A 644 2.20 6.88 14.21
C PRO A 644 1.93 5.76 15.22
N ASN A 645 0.80 5.86 15.89
CA ASN A 645 0.43 4.87 16.90
C ASN A 645 0.52 3.46 16.32
N MET A 646 0.90 2.52 17.17
CA MET A 646 0.89 1.10 16.83
C MET A 646 -0.47 0.70 16.26
N VAL A 647 -0.47 -0.33 15.45
CA VAL A 647 -1.67 -0.88 14.83
C VAL A 647 -2.75 -1.18 15.86
#